data_f1b117583c514955c5627e3549b56242
#
_entry.id   f1b117583c514955c5627e3549b56242
#
_cell.length_a   1.000
_cell.length_b   1.000
_cell.length_c   1.000
_cell.angle_alpha   90.00
_cell.angle_beta   90.00
_cell.angle_gamma   90.00
#
_symmetry.space_group_name_H-M   'P 1'
#
loop_
_entity.id
_entity.type
_entity.pdbx_description
1 polymer ?
#
loop_
_entity_poly.entity_id
_entity_poly.type
_entity_poly.pdbx_seq_one_letter_code
_entity_poly.pdbx_strand_id
1 'polypeptide(L)'
;MKRIILYIIFAISTCFIAYYLYWSWHYSIIPFILMIIFMVFSFIYYRICKWFFFKYLKNNTYWKALIYHIIIQLSLLVWVPIIGLGIIASLFIKANNGDFDTKESPMPTFEELEKEIPTNLATQILSSDGKVLGTFFKENRTNVKYDDISKHVINALISTEDERFYNHAGIDFKSTFRAVIFLGQKGGASTITQQLAKMLFTENEKGFKPSKIDRVKQKFREWIIAVRLEKNYTKEEIITMYLNKFDFINHASGISSASSTYFNKTASELNIQEAATLVGMAKNPSYYNPKRYPERAKERRNIVLGQMMRSGHIDNQELDSLKKIELILSFKKVDHNEGAATYFREHLREEVQQVLLKKENLKPNGKPYDLYTDGLKIYTTIDSRLQTYAEESMQEHLESLQESFYRHWDNESKFPNAPFDTTFRKGQVDTIYQTAIKNSNRYIKGWNKKTTLLNTKYGVDSLKQELNNANNEKDIKRIKKEIESIKNNSNYQNDIKIIKIKLKNEFEEPVNMELFSLKGEIDTIMSPIDSIKYYKYFLHSGLLSIDPKNGHIKAWVGGINHKYFQYDHVTSKRQVGSTFKPFVYATAIDQFKFSPCKLIANTQVIFEKGREYNLEEDYMPKNANNKFGGKYTLLEGLAKSKNSITAYLMKEVGPERVVKMAQKMGIKTKLFPIPSLCLGTIELSLQEMVSSYCTFANNGQHQEPIFITKIEDKNGIVIASFTSNSREVLNEEKNYIMIKLLQGVVNIGSGNRLQWKYKLKNEIAGKTGTTQNHTDGWFIGFVPNLVTGVWTGAEDSSVRFRDLNFGQGANMALPIWAIYMKKVYNNPELTISSENFSYPKKGVSVDLDCDKNNQINNDEEGFD
;
A
#
# COMPACT_ATOMS: atom_id res chain seq x y z
N MET A 1 -5.97 75.24 35.71
CA MET A 1 -6.59 73.94 35.81
C MET A 1 -7.24 73.50 34.48
N LYS A 2 -8.16 74.19 33.86
CA LYS A 2 -8.82 73.80 32.61
C LYS A 2 -7.89 73.57 31.41
N ARG A 3 -6.84 74.33 31.23
CA ARG A 3 -5.78 74.12 30.16
C ARG A 3 -4.93 72.90 30.43
N ILE A 4 -4.64 72.55 31.69
CA ILE A 4 -3.82 71.42 32.07
C ILE A 4 -4.62 70.12 31.82
N ILE A 5 -5.90 70.07 32.12
CA ILE A 5 -6.77 68.93 31.87
C ILE A 5 -6.89 68.67 30.35
N LEU A 6 -6.95 69.72 29.53
CA LEU A 6 -7.01 69.58 28.06
C LEU A 6 -5.73 68.99 27.49
N TYR A 7 -4.54 69.49 28.04
CA TYR A 7 -3.23 68.93 27.67
C TYR A 7 -3.04 67.49 28.13
N ILE A 8 -3.57 67.12 29.32
CA ILE A 8 -3.52 65.73 29.81
C ILE A 8 -4.39 64.81 28.94
N ILE A 9 -5.59 65.22 28.58
CA ILE A 9 -6.46 64.43 27.68
C ILE A 9 -5.83 64.29 26.30
N PHE A 10 -5.20 65.37 25.78
CA PHE A 10 -4.50 65.32 24.50
C PHE A 10 -3.25 64.43 24.58
N ALA A 11 -2.49 64.52 25.68
CA ALA A 11 -1.34 63.64 25.90
C ALA A 11 -1.73 62.19 26.05
N ILE A 12 -2.79 61.85 26.77
CA ILE A 12 -3.31 60.50 26.95
C ILE A 12 -3.81 59.91 25.60
N SER A 13 -4.55 60.72 24.81
CA SER A 13 -5.01 60.28 23.48
C SER A 13 -3.85 60.10 22.50
N THR A 14 -2.82 60.95 22.58
CA THR A 14 -1.64 60.85 21.76
C THR A 14 -0.77 59.65 22.17
N CYS A 15 -0.66 59.34 23.48
CA CYS A 15 0.03 58.15 23.99
C CYS A 15 -0.74 56.89 23.61
N PHE A 16 -2.06 56.86 23.63
CA PHE A 16 -2.87 55.72 23.20
C PHE A 16 -2.74 55.46 21.69
N ILE A 17 -2.73 56.52 20.89
CA ILE A 17 -2.46 56.46 19.46
C ILE A 17 -1.03 56.02 19.18
N ALA A 18 -0.02 56.53 19.90
CA ALA A 18 1.37 56.11 19.77
C ALA A 18 1.61 54.64 20.18
N TYR A 19 0.92 54.18 21.23
CA TYR A 19 0.96 52.79 21.65
C TYR A 19 0.33 51.88 20.60
N TYR A 20 -0.79 52.22 20.04
CA TYR A 20 -1.46 51.48 18.97
C TYR A 20 -0.61 51.52 17.69
N LEU A 21 0.10 52.56 17.39
CA LEU A 21 1.01 52.74 16.28
C LEU A 21 2.35 52.04 16.47
N TYR A 22 2.89 51.97 17.68
CA TYR A 22 4.07 51.18 18.03
C TYR A 22 3.76 49.69 17.83
N TRP A 23 2.57 49.25 18.17
CA TRP A 23 2.13 47.88 17.96
C TRP A 23 1.87 47.55 16.47
N SER A 24 1.44 48.52 15.66
CA SER A 24 1.24 48.36 14.21
C SER A 24 2.50 48.60 13.38
N TRP A 25 3.48 49.34 13.89
CA TRP A 25 4.73 49.66 13.24
C TRP A 25 5.58 48.45 12.86
N HIS A 26 5.50 47.40 13.60
CA HIS A 26 6.24 46.15 13.29
C HIS A 26 5.75 45.42 12.05
N TYR A 27 4.71 45.90 11.34
CA TYR A 27 4.03 45.07 10.36
C TYR A 27 3.71 45.67 8.99
N SER A 28 3.83 47.00 8.74
CA SER A 28 3.83 47.53 7.35
C SER A 28 3.99 49.07 7.26
N ILE A 29 4.53 49.57 6.11
CA ILE A 29 4.65 50.98 5.74
C ILE A 29 3.29 51.65 5.49
N ILE A 30 2.26 50.93 5.14
CA ILE A 30 0.94 51.45 4.77
C ILE A 30 0.23 52.14 5.91
N PRO A 31 0.15 51.63 7.17
CA PRO A 31 -0.42 52.35 8.30
C PRO A 31 0.30 53.67 8.60
N PHE A 32 1.59 53.71 8.37
CA PHE A 32 2.39 54.93 8.59
C PHE A 32 2.08 56.05 7.56
N ILE A 33 1.94 55.66 6.29
CA ILE A 33 1.52 56.61 5.24
C ILE A 33 0.11 57.10 5.48
N LEU A 34 -0.82 56.19 5.85
CA LEU A 34 -2.20 56.53 6.19
C LEU A 34 -2.30 57.44 7.44
N MET A 35 -1.43 57.21 8.42
CA MET A 35 -1.29 58.07 9.59
C MET A 35 -0.80 59.47 9.20
N ILE A 36 0.20 59.57 8.34
CA ILE A 36 0.67 60.89 7.86
C ILE A 36 -0.43 61.62 7.08
N ILE A 37 -1.13 60.91 6.19
CA ILE A 37 -2.27 61.50 5.46
C ILE A 37 -3.38 61.89 6.43
N PHE A 38 -3.67 61.10 7.44
CA PHE A 38 -4.63 61.40 8.46
C PHE A 38 -4.23 62.60 9.33
N MET A 39 -2.96 62.69 9.75
CA MET A 39 -2.42 63.87 10.45
C MET A 39 -2.52 65.12 9.61
N VAL A 40 -2.15 65.07 8.35
CA VAL A 40 -2.23 66.18 7.41
C VAL A 40 -3.69 66.59 7.18
N PHE A 41 -4.58 65.63 6.96
CA PHE A 41 -6.01 65.92 6.82
C PHE A 41 -6.63 66.50 8.11
N SER A 42 -6.29 65.93 9.26
CA SER A 42 -6.74 66.43 10.57
C SER A 42 -6.20 67.84 10.83
N PHE A 43 -4.95 68.13 10.43
CA PHE A 43 -4.36 69.44 10.55
C PHE A 43 -4.98 70.45 9.57
N ILE A 44 -5.21 70.08 8.31
CA ILE A 44 -5.90 70.91 7.33
C ILE A 44 -7.34 71.19 7.78
N TYR A 45 -8.06 70.18 8.22
CA TYR A 45 -9.39 70.28 8.74
C TYR A 45 -9.46 71.14 10.01
N TYR A 46 -8.51 70.96 10.93
CA TYR A 46 -8.33 71.83 12.09
C TYR A 46 -8.14 73.32 11.69
N ARG A 47 -7.32 73.57 10.67
CA ARG A 47 -7.04 74.90 10.12
C ARG A 47 -8.29 75.52 9.48
N ILE A 48 -9.04 74.76 8.70
CA ILE A 48 -10.31 75.20 8.07
C ILE A 48 -11.35 75.48 9.11
N CYS A 49 -11.56 74.60 10.08
CA CYS A 49 -12.49 74.82 11.16
C CYS A 49 -12.05 75.99 12.06
N LYS A 50 -10.79 76.14 12.40
CA LYS A 50 -10.23 77.26 13.13
C LYS A 50 -10.46 78.60 12.40
N TRP A 51 -10.23 78.65 11.07
CA TRP A 51 -10.50 79.77 10.23
C TRP A 51 -11.96 80.12 10.17
N PHE A 52 -12.87 79.15 9.97
CA PHE A 52 -14.34 79.37 9.94
C PHE A 52 -14.86 79.84 11.28
N PHE A 53 -14.43 79.36 12.38
CA PHE A 53 -14.84 79.69 13.73
C PHE A 53 -14.28 81.05 14.19
N PHE A 54 -13.05 81.40 13.84
CA PHE A 54 -12.51 82.73 14.11
C PHE A 54 -13.28 83.86 13.36
N LYS A 55 -13.77 83.49 12.19
CA LYS A 55 -14.52 84.46 11.35
C LYS A 55 -15.97 84.64 11.83
N TYR A 56 -16.60 83.64 12.45
CA TYR A 56 -18.02 83.69 12.76
C TYR A 56 -18.43 83.62 14.25
N LEU A 57 -17.53 83.20 15.20
CA LEU A 57 -17.86 83.09 16.62
C LEU A 57 -16.84 83.75 17.55
N LYS A 58 -17.06 85.04 17.87
CA LYS A 58 -16.06 85.94 18.51
C LYS A 58 -15.90 85.85 20.03
N ASN A 59 -16.73 85.10 20.82
CA ASN A 59 -16.74 85.28 22.28
C ASN A 59 -16.98 84.09 23.24
N ASN A 60 -16.63 82.89 22.95
CA ASN A 60 -16.67 81.81 23.98
C ASN A 60 -15.69 80.66 23.72
N THR A 61 -14.54 80.68 24.37
CA THR A 61 -13.40 79.76 24.10
C THR A 61 -13.60 78.29 24.55
N TYR A 62 -14.40 78.02 25.57
CA TYR A 62 -14.63 76.69 26.09
C TYR A 62 -15.59 75.89 25.21
N TRP A 63 -16.72 76.45 24.87
CA TRP A 63 -17.72 75.85 24.00
C TRP A 63 -17.17 75.55 22.57
N LYS A 64 -16.32 76.46 22.13
CA LYS A 64 -15.62 76.33 20.84
C LYS A 64 -14.70 75.10 20.82
N ALA A 65 -13.90 74.91 21.85
CA ALA A 65 -13.00 73.71 21.95
C ALA A 65 -13.77 72.39 22.05
N LEU A 66 -14.90 72.41 22.78
CA LEU A 66 -15.78 71.21 22.88
C LEU A 66 -16.45 70.86 21.55
N ILE A 67 -16.98 71.86 20.83
CA ILE A 67 -17.59 71.65 19.51
C ILE A 67 -16.53 71.15 18.50
N TYR A 68 -15.31 71.64 18.51
CA TYR A 68 -14.20 71.16 17.70
C TYR A 68 -13.88 69.69 17.99
N HIS A 69 -13.83 69.33 19.25
CA HIS A 69 -13.58 67.96 19.65
C HIS A 69 -14.66 67.04 19.18
N ILE A 70 -15.95 67.44 19.34
CA ILE A 70 -17.08 66.65 18.85
C ILE A 70 -17.06 66.53 17.31
N ILE A 71 -16.77 67.55 16.58
CA ILE A 71 -16.69 67.51 15.10
C ILE A 71 -15.52 66.65 14.63
N ILE A 72 -14.35 66.69 15.28
CA ILE A 72 -13.21 65.80 14.97
C ILE A 72 -13.60 64.33 15.26
N GLN A 73 -14.24 64.08 16.39
CA GLN A 73 -14.69 62.73 16.73
C GLN A 73 -15.72 62.19 15.73
N LEU A 74 -16.70 63.02 15.34
CA LEU A 74 -17.71 62.65 14.34
C LEU A 74 -17.10 62.44 12.96
N SER A 75 -16.15 63.31 12.57
CA SER A 75 -15.38 63.18 11.32
C SER A 75 -14.57 61.86 11.29
N LEU A 76 -13.89 61.50 12.37
CA LEU A 76 -13.16 60.26 12.51
C LEU A 76 -14.09 59.05 12.37
N LEU A 77 -15.28 59.11 12.97
CA LEU A 77 -16.29 58.05 12.94
C LEU A 77 -16.81 57.81 11.51
N VAL A 78 -16.78 58.80 10.63
CA VAL A 78 -17.19 58.72 9.22
C VAL A 78 -16.01 58.32 8.30
N TRP A 79 -14.88 58.98 8.46
CA TRP A 79 -13.74 58.81 7.50
C TRP A 79 -12.96 57.52 7.72
N VAL A 80 -12.77 57.04 8.96
CA VAL A 80 -12.07 55.77 9.22
C VAL A 80 -12.74 54.55 8.55
N PRO A 81 -14.08 54.40 8.62
CA PRO A 81 -14.78 53.36 7.87
C PRO A 81 -14.63 53.53 6.33
N ILE A 82 -14.75 54.76 5.81
CA ILE A 82 -14.64 55.01 4.37
C ILE A 82 -13.25 54.67 3.84
N ILE A 83 -12.20 55.07 4.54
CA ILE A 83 -10.79 54.71 4.17
C ILE A 83 -10.61 53.19 4.29
N GLY A 84 -11.13 52.57 5.36
CA GLY A 84 -11.11 51.15 5.54
C GLY A 84 -11.78 50.39 4.39
N LEU A 85 -12.96 50.85 3.95
CA LEU A 85 -13.68 50.30 2.80
C LEU A 85 -12.88 50.52 1.50
N GLY A 86 -12.25 51.68 1.31
CA GLY A 86 -11.40 51.93 0.14
C GLY A 86 -10.19 51.00 0.07
N ILE A 87 -9.55 50.70 1.20
CA ILE A 87 -8.44 49.74 1.27
C ILE A 87 -8.93 48.33 0.94
N ILE A 88 -10.02 47.91 1.54
CA ILE A 88 -10.63 46.61 1.27
C ILE A 88 -10.99 46.49 -0.22
N ALA A 89 -11.63 47.51 -0.81
CA ALA A 89 -11.96 47.52 -2.24
C ALA A 89 -10.70 47.44 -3.13
N SER A 90 -9.63 48.17 -2.79
CA SER A 90 -8.35 48.11 -3.49
C SER A 90 -7.71 46.73 -3.42
N LEU A 91 -7.75 46.08 -2.25
CA LEU A 91 -7.26 44.69 -2.09
C LEU A 91 -8.08 43.71 -2.89
N PHE A 92 -9.41 43.89 -2.96
CA PHE A 92 -10.27 43.06 -3.82
C PHE A 92 -9.94 43.25 -5.31
N ILE A 93 -9.74 44.47 -5.76
CA ILE A 93 -9.37 44.75 -7.16
C ILE A 93 -8.03 44.11 -7.49
N LYS A 94 -7.03 44.28 -6.64
CA LYS A 94 -5.72 43.64 -6.80
C LYS A 94 -5.79 42.13 -6.84
N ALA A 95 -6.54 41.51 -5.92
CA ALA A 95 -6.74 40.08 -5.91
C ALA A 95 -7.45 39.57 -7.18
N ASN A 96 -8.47 40.31 -7.65
CA ASN A 96 -9.22 39.96 -8.87
C ASN A 96 -8.38 40.09 -10.14
N ASN A 97 -7.41 41.03 -10.17
CA ASN A 97 -6.49 41.24 -11.28
C ASN A 97 -5.30 40.27 -11.27
N GLY A 98 -5.19 39.39 -10.28
CA GLY A 98 -4.10 38.42 -10.17
C GLY A 98 -2.82 38.98 -9.53
N ASP A 99 -2.81 40.18 -8.98
CA ASP A 99 -1.63 40.79 -8.34
C ASP A 99 -1.13 40.00 -7.12
N PHE A 100 -1.94 39.05 -6.61
CA PHE A 100 -1.61 38.16 -5.49
C PHE A 100 -1.29 36.74 -5.95
N ASP A 101 -1.22 36.52 -7.27
CA ASP A 101 -0.89 35.22 -7.83
C ASP A 101 0.60 34.92 -7.65
N THR A 102 0.92 33.65 -7.41
CA THR A 102 2.27 33.14 -7.49
C THR A 102 2.44 32.33 -8.77
N LYS A 103 3.67 32.12 -9.24
CA LYS A 103 3.93 31.27 -10.42
C LYS A 103 3.39 29.86 -10.26
N GLU A 104 3.27 29.38 -9.02
CA GLU A 104 2.84 28.04 -8.67
C GLU A 104 1.32 27.92 -8.39
N SER A 105 0.64 29.06 -8.19
CA SER A 105 -0.79 29.11 -7.90
C SER A 105 -1.43 30.36 -8.54
N PRO A 106 -1.71 30.33 -9.86
CA PRO A 106 -2.45 31.42 -10.52
C PRO A 106 -3.92 31.43 -10.07
N MET A 107 -4.61 32.54 -10.31
CA MET A 107 -6.06 32.62 -10.08
C MET A 107 -6.76 31.70 -11.08
N PRO A 108 -7.58 30.71 -10.64
CA PRO A 108 -8.23 29.80 -11.57
C PRO A 108 -9.19 30.52 -12.51
N THR A 109 -9.14 30.18 -13.79
CA THR A 109 -10.13 30.59 -14.79
C THR A 109 -11.48 29.89 -14.55
N PHE A 110 -12.56 30.36 -15.18
CA PHE A 110 -13.85 29.67 -15.08
C PHE A 110 -13.79 28.25 -15.65
N GLU A 111 -13.07 28.06 -16.75
CA GLU A 111 -12.86 26.73 -17.37
C GLU A 111 -12.04 25.79 -16.48
N GLU A 112 -11.09 26.33 -15.71
CA GLU A 112 -10.31 25.55 -14.73
C GLU A 112 -11.15 25.21 -13.51
N LEU A 113 -12.05 26.09 -13.08
CA LEU A 113 -13.01 25.81 -12.01
C LEU A 113 -13.97 24.68 -12.40
N GLU A 114 -14.38 24.61 -13.68
CA GLU A 114 -15.17 23.49 -14.20
C GLU A 114 -14.37 22.21 -14.37
N LYS A 115 -13.08 22.31 -14.78
CA LYS A 115 -12.19 21.15 -14.96
C LYS A 115 -11.63 20.59 -13.68
N GLU A 116 -11.49 21.38 -12.63
CA GLU A 116 -10.90 20.98 -11.35
C GLU A 116 -11.90 20.47 -10.31
N ILE A 117 -13.14 20.18 -10.68
CA ILE A 117 -13.90 19.21 -9.89
C ILE A 117 -13.02 17.96 -9.87
N PRO A 118 -12.47 17.56 -8.70
CA PRO A 118 -11.43 16.54 -8.68
C PRO A 118 -12.02 15.23 -9.16
N THR A 119 -11.82 14.94 -10.42
CA THR A 119 -12.02 13.63 -11.02
C THR A 119 -10.84 12.71 -10.72
N ASN A 120 -10.21 12.87 -9.55
CA ASN A 120 -9.27 11.88 -9.04
C ASN A 120 -10.07 10.64 -8.62
N LEU A 121 -10.60 9.95 -9.60
CA LEU A 121 -11.31 8.70 -9.40
C LEU A 121 -10.28 7.62 -9.11
N ALA A 122 -10.48 6.91 -8.00
CA ALA A 122 -9.67 5.75 -7.69
C ALA A 122 -9.82 4.70 -8.80
N THR A 123 -8.70 4.15 -9.23
CA THR A 123 -8.71 3.01 -10.16
C THR A 123 -9.21 1.77 -9.44
N GLN A 124 -10.17 1.08 -10.03
CA GLN A 124 -10.76 -0.14 -9.48
C GLN A 124 -10.09 -1.39 -10.04
N ILE A 125 -9.80 -2.35 -9.19
CA ILE A 125 -9.30 -3.67 -9.54
C ILE A 125 -10.47 -4.64 -9.40
N LEU A 126 -10.89 -5.21 -10.51
CA LEU A 126 -12.07 -6.08 -10.59
C LEU A 126 -11.63 -7.55 -10.74
N SER A 127 -12.23 -8.43 -9.96
CA SER A 127 -12.11 -9.88 -10.11
C SER A 127 -12.88 -10.38 -11.32
N SER A 128 -12.64 -11.63 -11.73
CA SER A 128 -13.35 -12.27 -12.83
C SER A 128 -14.85 -12.49 -12.55
N ASP A 129 -15.25 -12.55 -11.28
CA ASP A 129 -16.63 -12.61 -10.81
C ASP A 129 -17.21 -11.21 -10.50
N GLY A 130 -16.58 -10.14 -10.95
CA GLY A 130 -17.08 -8.76 -10.90
C GLY A 130 -16.97 -8.04 -9.55
N LYS A 131 -16.33 -8.63 -8.54
CA LYS A 131 -16.11 -7.99 -7.25
C LYS A 131 -14.89 -7.08 -7.27
N VAL A 132 -14.89 -6.03 -6.47
CA VAL A 132 -13.75 -5.15 -6.29
C VAL A 132 -12.74 -5.80 -5.33
N LEU A 133 -11.57 -6.16 -5.84
CA LEU A 133 -10.46 -6.68 -5.04
C LEU A 133 -9.72 -5.59 -4.27
N GLY A 134 -9.75 -4.37 -4.80
CA GLY A 134 -9.10 -3.20 -4.22
C GLY A 134 -9.10 -2.02 -5.17
N THR A 135 -8.45 -0.94 -4.74
CA THR A 135 -8.38 0.29 -5.51
C THR A 135 -6.97 0.87 -5.47
N PHE A 136 -6.54 1.51 -6.56
CA PHE A 136 -5.35 2.34 -6.55
C PHE A 136 -5.77 3.81 -6.48
N PHE A 137 -5.22 4.53 -5.51
CA PHE A 137 -5.53 5.94 -5.31
C PHE A 137 -4.31 6.68 -4.73
N LYS A 138 -4.16 7.92 -5.10
CA LYS A 138 -3.17 8.81 -4.48
C LYS A 138 -3.65 9.28 -3.10
N GLU A 139 -4.96 9.51 -3.01
CA GLU A 139 -5.70 9.78 -1.80
C GLU A 139 -6.98 8.96 -1.91
N ASN A 140 -7.32 8.18 -0.88
CA ASN A 140 -8.52 7.33 -0.91
C ASN A 140 -9.78 8.22 -0.98
N ARG A 141 -10.25 8.47 -2.20
CA ARG A 141 -11.42 9.30 -2.49
C ARG A 141 -12.43 8.49 -3.28
N THR A 142 -13.53 8.21 -2.64
CA THR A 142 -14.73 7.76 -3.31
C THR A 142 -15.71 8.92 -3.29
N ASN A 143 -15.94 9.56 -4.44
CA ASN A 143 -16.90 10.65 -4.53
C ASN A 143 -18.31 10.09 -4.38
N VAL A 144 -19.10 10.72 -3.54
CA VAL A 144 -20.53 10.43 -3.37
C VAL A 144 -21.34 11.60 -3.92
N LYS A 145 -22.56 11.31 -4.38
CA LYS A 145 -23.54 12.33 -4.75
C LYS A 145 -24.21 12.89 -3.51
N TYR A 146 -24.85 14.05 -3.63
CA TYR A 146 -25.54 14.70 -2.51
C TYR A 146 -26.56 13.76 -1.83
N ASP A 147 -27.36 13.06 -2.62
CA ASP A 147 -28.40 12.13 -2.15
C ASP A 147 -27.83 10.89 -1.43
N ASP A 148 -26.56 10.55 -1.68
CA ASP A 148 -25.86 9.45 -1.03
C ASP A 148 -25.20 9.86 0.30
N ILE A 149 -25.40 11.12 0.76
CA ILE A 149 -24.88 11.64 2.03
C ILE A 149 -25.99 11.71 3.06
N SER A 150 -25.75 11.17 4.25
CA SER A 150 -26.70 11.28 5.36
C SER A 150 -27.07 12.74 5.64
N LYS A 151 -28.35 13.02 5.77
CA LYS A 151 -28.86 14.34 6.16
C LYS A 151 -28.26 14.83 7.49
N HIS A 152 -27.89 13.91 8.38
CA HIS A 152 -27.24 14.25 9.64
C HIS A 152 -25.85 14.86 9.43
N VAL A 153 -25.10 14.42 8.41
CA VAL A 153 -23.78 14.99 8.06
C VAL A 153 -23.97 16.42 7.55
N ILE A 154 -24.92 16.63 6.64
CA ILE A 154 -25.22 17.94 6.05
C ILE A 154 -25.63 18.91 7.13
N ASN A 155 -26.59 18.53 7.99
CA ASN A 155 -27.09 19.34 9.09
C ASN A 155 -26.00 19.66 10.12
N ALA A 156 -25.15 18.67 10.46
CA ALA A 156 -24.04 18.89 11.37
C ALA A 156 -23.02 19.87 10.79
N LEU A 157 -22.67 19.72 9.49
CA LEU A 157 -21.72 20.59 8.80
C LEU A 157 -22.22 22.05 8.77
N ILE A 158 -23.46 22.27 8.31
CA ILE A 158 -24.05 23.61 8.23
C ILE A 158 -24.13 24.24 9.62
N SER A 159 -24.66 23.52 10.59
CA SER A 159 -24.79 24.04 11.97
C SER A 159 -23.46 24.40 12.60
N THR A 160 -22.35 23.71 12.20
CA THR A 160 -21.06 23.88 12.85
C THR A 160 -20.18 24.89 12.14
N GLU A 161 -20.08 24.80 10.82
CA GLU A 161 -19.14 25.58 10.03
C GLU A 161 -19.76 26.84 9.43
N ASP A 162 -21.09 26.81 9.10
CA ASP A 162 -21.70 27.90 8.37
C ASP A 162 -23.25 27.93 8.52
N GLU A 163 -23.75 28.32 9.69
CA GLU A 163 -25.20 28.30 10.04
C GLU A 163 -26.06 29.02 9.02
N ARG A 164 -25.53 30.02 8.32
CA ARG A 164 -26.25 30.82 7.31
C ARG A 164 -25.86 30.49 5.88
N PHE A 165 -25.36 29.30 5.63
CA PHE A 165 -24.83 28.85 4.34
C PHE A 165 -25.78 29.14 3.15
N TYR A 166 -27.09 28.92 3.33
CA TYR A 166 -28.07 29.17 2.29
C TYR A 166 -28.42 30.65 2.09
N ASN A 167 -27.97 31.55 2.98
CA ASN A 167 -28.37 32.98 3.02
C ASN A 167 -27.29 33.94 2.48
N HIS A 168 -26.18 33.44 1.95
CA HIS A 168 -25.11 34.26 1.39
C HIS A 168 -24.52 33.63 0.12
N ALA A 169 -23.83 34.45 -0.69
CA ALA A 169 -23.15 34.04 -1.94
C ALA A 169 -21.62 33.92 -1.74
N GLY A 170 -21.18 32.97 -0.92
CA GLY A 170 -19.77 32.65 -0.68
C GLY A 170 -19.10 33.43 0.45
N ILE A 171 -19.60 34.62 0.80
CA ILE A 171 -19.10 35.43 1.92
C ILE A 171 -20.25 35.78 2.84
N ASP A 172 -20.15 35.39 4.12
CA ASP A 172 -21.04 35.85 5.16
C ASP A 172 -20.54 37.18 5.77
N PHE A 173 -21.01 38.30 5.23
CA PHE A 173 -20.61 39.64 5.67
C PHE A 173 -20.88 39.90 7.15
N LYS A 174 -21.98 39.37 7.71
CA LYS A 174 -22.35 39.55 9.13
C LYS A 174 -21.34 38.83 10.03
N SER A 175 -20.95 37.60 9.72
CA SER A 175 -19.93 36.86 10.47
C SER A 175 -18.52 37.46 10.25
N THR A 176 -18.19 37.88 9.04
CA THR A 176 -16.93 38.54 8.74
C THR A 176 -16.77 39.84 9.51
N PHE A 177 -17.81 40.70 9.54
CA PHE A 177 -17.81 41.96 10.29
C PHE A 177 -17.68 41.70 11.81
N ARG A 178 -18.40 40.71 12.34
CA ARG A 178 -18.31 40.32 13.75
C ARG A 178 -16.85 39.83 14.06
N ALA A 179 -16.24 39.01 13.22
CA ALA A 179 -14.92 38.52 13.46
C ALA A 179 -13.84 39.62 13.42
N VAL A 180 -14.01 40.62 12.55
CA VAL A 180 -13.11 41.79 12.49
C VAL A 180 -13.23 42.62 13.78
N ILE A 181 -14.43 42.92 14.22
CA ILE A 181 -14.66 43.72 15.44
C ILE A 181 -14.13 43.01 16.70
N PHE A 182 -14.38 41.72 16.84
CA PHE A 182 -13.95 40.95 18.01
C PHE A 182 -12.63 40.23 17.85
N LEU A 183 -11.83 40.58 16.82
CA LEU A 183 -10.52 40.01 16.54
C LEU A 183 -10.51 38.46 16.54
N GLY A 184 -11.59 37.86 16.07
CA GLY A 184 -11.74 36.40 15.99
C GLY A 184 -12.11 35.70 17.32
N GLN A 185 -12.22 36.43 18.44
CA GLN A 185 -12.49 35.83 19.76
C GLN A 185 -13.89 35.24 19.90
N LYS A 186 -14.86 35.70 19.10
CA LYS A 186 -16.25 35.24 19.11
C LYS A 186 -16.64 34.31 17.96
N GLY A 187 -15.69 33.46 17.51
CA GLY A 187 -15.89 32.42 16.49
C GLY A 187 -15.28 32.74 15.13
N GLY A 188 -15.17 31.75 14.27
CA GLY A 188 -14.69 31.87 12.89
C GLY A 188 -15.69 32.61 12.01
N ALA A 189 -15.19 33.18 10.90
CA ALA A 189 -15.98 33.86 9.89
C ALA A 189 -15.83 33.26 8.49
N SER A 190 -15.12 32.15 8.36
CA SER A 190 -14.94 31.46 7.07
C SER A 190 -16.18 30.62 6.76
N THR A 191 -16.72 30.80 5.57
CA THR A 191 -17.84 29.99 5.06
C THR A 191 -17.36 28.63 4.55
N ILE A 192 -18.29 27.67 4.38
CA ILE A 192 -18.01 26.37 3.74
C ILE A 192 -17.40 26.59 2.36
N THR A 193 -17.94 27.53 1.56
CA THR A 193 -17.42 27.83 0.22
C THR A 193 -16.00 28.41 0.25
N GLN A 194 -15.66 29.25 1.24
CA GLN A 194 -14.28 29.75 1.42
C GLN A 194 -13.31 28.65 1.85
N GLN A 195 -13.76 27.72 2.69
CA GLN A 195 -12.94 26.55 3.06
C GLN A 195 -12.73 25.64 1.85
N LEU A 196 -13.74 25.41 1.03
CA LEU A 196 -13.63 24.70 -0.24
C LEU A 196 -12.66 25.39 -1.19
N ALA A 197 -12.77 26.70 -1.40
CA ALA A 197 -11.86 27.47 -2.21
C ALA A 197 -10.40 27.32 -1.75
N LYS A 198 -10.18 27.33 -0.44
CA LYS A 198 -8.87 27.09 0.16
C LYS A 198 -8.36 25.67 -0.18
N MET A 199 -9.16 24.64 0.01
CA MET A 199 -8.77 23.25 -0.24
C MET A 199 -8.47 22.97 -1.73
N LEU A 200 -9.17 23.64 -2.64
CA LEU A 200 -8.99 23.45 -4.07
C LEU A 200 -7.77 24.17 -4.64
N PHE A 201 -7.51 25.41 -4.18
CA PHE A 201 -6.61 26.33 -4.91
C PHE A 201 -5.49 26.95 -4.08
N THR A 202 -5.41 26.69 -2.77
CA THR A 202 -4.46 27.41 -1.90
C THR A 202 -3.63 26.51 -0.97
N GLU A 203 -3.87 25.20 -0.89
CA GLU A 203 -3.18 24.28 0.05
C GLU A 203 -1.93 23.57 -0.51
N ASN A 204 -1.45 23.91 -1.71
CA ASN A 204 -0.46 23.10 -2.43
C ASN A 204 1.00 23.23 -2.00
N GLU A 205 1.34 23.99 -0.93
CA GLU A 205 2.72 24.08 -0.46
C GLU A 205 2.95 23.31 0.85
N LYS A 206 3.37 22.04 0.73
CA LYS A 206 3.86 21.28 1.88
C LYS A 206 5.14 21.90 2.42
N GLY A 207 5.06 22.54 3.60
CA GLY A 207 6.21 23.05 4.32
C GLY A 207 6.35 24.57 4.37
N PHE A 208 5.58 25.33 3.61
CA PHE A 208 5.62 26.79 3.64
C PHE A 208 4.75 27.35 4.78
N LYS A 209 5.35 28.14 5.68
CA LYS A 209 4.61 28.89 6.70
C LYS A 209 4.39 30.31 6.17
N PRO A 210 3.20 30.66 5.68
CA PRO A 210 2.95 31.98 5.12
C PRO A 210 3.10 33.07 6.18
N SER A 211 3.66 34.20 5.78
CA SER A 211 3.69 35.41 6.63
C SER A 211 2.26 35.90 6.92
N LYS A 212 2.11 36.79 7.90
CA LYS A 212 0.78 37.39 8.20
C LYS A 212 0.20 38.14 6.99
N ILE A 213 1.05 38.78 6.19
CA ILE A 213 0.65 39.52 4.98
C ILE A 213 0.19 38.55 3.90
N ASP A 214 0.93 37.46 3.69
CA ASP A 214 0.58 36.45 2.70
C ASP A 214 -0.74 35.76 3.05
N ARG A 215 -1.02 35.56 4.33
CA ARG A 215 -2.33 35.06 4.78
C ARG A 215 -3.48 36.00 4.47
N VAL A 216 -3.26 37.32 4.57
CA VAL A 216 -4.26 38.31 4.18
C VAL A 216 -4.51 38.25 2.68
N LYS A 217 -3.46 38.23 1.86
CA LYS A 217 -3.57 38.08 0.40
C LYS A 217 -4.29 36.79 0.01
N GLN A 218 -3.90 35.69 0.62
CA GLN A 218 -4.55 34.38 0.45
C GLN A 218 -6.05 34.45 0.78
N LYS A 219 -6.43 35.15 1.86
CA LYS A 219 -7.83 35.28 2.25
C LYS A 219 -8.68 36.06 1.24
N PHE A 220 -8.13 37.12 0.62
CA PHE A 220 -8.81 37.81 -0.46
C PHE A 220 -9.01 36.95 -1.70
N ARG A 221 -8.01 36.11 -2.04
CA ARG A 221 -8.15 35.12 -3.12
C ARG A 221 -9.26 34.11 -2.82
N GLU A 222 -9.25 33.51 -1.61
CA GLU A 222 -10.31 32.60 -1.15
C GLU A 222 -11.69 33.22 -1.30
N TRP A 223 -11.88 34.50 -0.96
CA TRP A 223 -13.15 35.21 -1.08
C TRP A 223 -13.61 35.32 -2.54
N ILE A 224 -12.70 35.69 -3.45
CA ILE A 224 -13.03 35.81 -4.88
C ILE A 224 -13.40 34.46 -5.46
N ILE A 225 -12.60 33.42 -5.17
CA ILE A 225 -12.86 32.06 -5.64
C ILE A 225 -14.21 31.57 -5.06
N ALA A 226 -14.50 31.82 -3.79
CA ALA A 226 -15.75 31.43 -3.17
C ALA A 226 -16.97 32.07 -3.87
N VAL A 227 -16.90 33.36 -4.21
CA VAL A 227 -17.98 34.02 -4.97
C VAL A 227 -18.11 33.44 -6.39
N ARG A 228 -17.00 33.09 -7.05
CA ARG A 228 -17.02 32.45 -8.37
C ARG A 228 -17.65 31.06 -8.30
N LEU A 229 -17.30 30.26 -7.28
CA LEU A 229 -17.90 28.94 -7.04
C LEU A 229 -19.43 29.05 -6.87
N GLU A 230 -19.90 29.99 -6.03
CA GLU A 230 -21.34 30.18 -5.79
C GLU A 230 -22.12 30.69 -7.02
N LYS A 231 -21.44 31.24 -8.02
CA LYS A 231 -22.05 31.61 -9.31
C LYS A 231 -22.22 30.43 -10.24
N ASN A 232 -21.37 29.42 -10.13
CA ASN A 232 -21.27 28.30 -11.06
C ASN A 232 -21.92 27.03 -10.51
N TYR A 233 -22.00 26.88 -9.20
CA TYR A 233 -22.47 25.67 -8.54
C TYR A 233 -23.61 25.95 -7.57
N THR A 234 -24.53 25.01 -7.45
CA THR A 234 -25.59 25.03 -6.44
C THR A 234 -25.01 24.83 -5.03
N LYS A 235 -25.78 25.16 -4.02
CA LYS A 235 -25.43 24.94 -2.63
C LYS A 235 -25.17 23.46 -2.31
N GLU A 236 -25.93 22.58 -2.89
CA GLU A 236 -25.83 21.14 -2.75
C GLU A 236 -24.53 20.60 -3.38
N GLU A 237 -24.19 21.09 -4.56
CA GLU A 237 -22.92 20.76 -5.22
C GLU A 237 -21.72 21.24 -4.41
N ILE A 238 -21.79 22.46 -3.84
CA ILE A 238 -20.72 23.02 -2.99
C ILE A 238 -20.52 22.17 -1.72
N ILE A 239 -21.61 21.76 -1.03
CA ILE A 239 -21.53 20.85 0.13
C ILE A 239 -20.92 19.53 -0.28
N THR A 240 -21.36 18.99 -1.41
CA THR A 240 -20.88 17.70 -1.94
C THR A 240 -19.39 17.76 -2.25
N MET A 241 -18.94 18.80 -2.95
CA MET A 241 -17.52 19.04 -3.23
C MET A 241 -16.70 19.18 -1.94
N TYR A 242 -17.20 19.93 -0.96
CA TYR A 242 -16.53 20.09 0.33
C TYR A 242 -16.33 18.74 1.04
N LEU A 243 -17.41 17.97 1.18
CA LEU A 243 -17.40 16.68 1.86
C LEU A 243 -16.58 15.62 1.12
N ASN A 244 -16.54 15.66 -0.21
CA ASN A 244 -15.70 14.78 -1.01
C ASN A 244 -14.22 15.18 -0.98
N LYS A 245 -13.91 16.46 -0.74
CA LYS A 245 -12.51 16.96 -0.77
C LYS A 245 -11.84 16.92 0.60
N PHE A 246 -12.59 17.01 1.69
CA PHE A 246 -12.04 17.16 3.03
C PHE A 246 -11.22 15.91 3.45
N ASP A 247 -10.01 16.14 3.99
CA ASP A 247 -9.13 15.07 4.49
C ASP A 247 -9.42 14.79 5.97
N PHE A 248 -10.01 13.63 6.25
CA PHE A 248 -10.30 13.14 7.58
C PHE A 248 -9.13 12.37 8.21
N ILE A 249 -7.92 12.49 7.64
CA ILE A 249 -6.71 11.74 8.01
C ILE A 249 -6.90 10.21 8.01
N ASN A 250 -5.87 9.45 8.43
CA ASN A 250 -5.88 7.98 8.37
C ASN A 250 -6.19 7.42 6.96
N HIS A 251 -5.73 8.11 5.91
CA HIS A 251 -6.02 7.82 4.49
C HIS A 251 -7.51 7.92 4.12
N ALA A 252 -8.31 8.60 4.92
CA ALA A 252 -9.74 8.81 4.68
C ALA A 252 -9.98 10.20 4.07
N SER A 253 -9.82 10.32 2.76
CA SER A 253 -10.10 11.55 2.01
C SER A 253 -11.53 11.53 1.48
N GLY A 254 -12.34 12.47 1.90
CA GLY A 254 -13.78 12.53 1.63
C GLY A 254 -14.64 11.75 2.63
N ILE A 255 -15.92 12.14 2.67
CA ILE A 255 -16.90 11.61 3.64
C ILE A 255 -17.17 10.11 3.45
N SER A 256 -17.17 9.60 2.23
CA SER A 256 -17.36 8.17 1.94
C SER A 256 -16.21 7.33 2.53
N SER A 257 -14.97 7.74 2.29
CA SER A 257 -13.81 7.06 2.85
C SER A 257 -13.76 7.19 4.37
N ALA A 258 -14.18 8.34 4.93
CA ALA A 258 -14.22 8.55 6.36
C ALA A 258 -15.27 7.66 7.04
N SER A 259 -16.50 7.58 6.50
CA SER A 259 -17.55 6.71 7.03
C SER A 259 -17.14 5.23 7.02
N SER A 260 -16.54 4.78 5.92
CA SER A 260 -16.02 3.40 5.82
C SER A 260 -14.86 3.17 6.80
N THR A 261 -13.89 4.10 6.89
CA THR A 261 -12.71 3.97 7.75
C THR A 261 -13.05 3.99 9.24
N TYR A 262 -13.89 4.92 9.68
CA TYR A 262 -14.15 5.12 11.12
C TYR A 262 -15.31 4.27 11.65
N PHE A 263 -16.30 3.98 10.80
CA PHE A 263 -17.55 3.33 11.23
C PHE A 263 -17.93 2.09 10.43
N ASN A 264 -17.16 1.73 9.40
CA ASN A 264 -17.44 0.61 8.48
C ASN A 264 -18.86 0.68 7.89
N LYS A 265 -19.29 1.91 7.50
CA LYS A 265 -20.59 2.24 6.93
C LYS A 265 -20.46 3.06 5.66
N THR A 266 -21.51 3.09 4.85
CA THR A 266 -21.64 4.08 3.76
C THR A 266 -21.90 5.47 4.30
N ALA A 267 -21.70 6.51 3.50
CA ALA A 267 -21.96 7.89 3.92
C ALA A 267 -23.44 8.17 4.19
N SER A 268 -24.36 7.43 3.58
CA SER A 268 -25.81 7.54 3.79
C SER A 268 -26.28 6.90 5.08
N GLU A 269 -25.57 5.89 5.60
CA GLU A 269 -25.92 5.14 6.81
C GLU A 269 -25.43 5.77 8.11
N LEU A 270 -24.69 6.88 8.02
CA LEU A 270 -24.18 7.57 9.21
C LEU A 270 -25.32 8.11 10.07
N ASN A 271 -25.35 7.74 11.34
CA ASN A 271 -26.28 8.29 12.32
C ASN A 271 -25.81 9.67 12.82
N ILE A 272 -26.65 10.32 13.64
CA ILE A 272 -26.38 11.68 14.15
C ILE A 272 -25.06 11.81 14.90
N GLN A 273 -24.69 10.82 15.71
CA GLN A 273 -23.46 10.84 16.51
C GLN A 273 -22.22 10.63 15.66
N GLU A 274 -22.27 9.70 14.72
CA GLU A 274 -21.20 9.41 13.78
C GLU A 274 -20.97 10.62 12.87
N ALA A 275 -22.05 11.21 12.36
CA ALA A 275 -22.03 12.45 11.59
C ALA A 275 -21.41 13.61 12.38
N ALA A 276 -21.86 13.83 13.61
CA ALA A 276 -21.33 14.86 14.50
C ALA A 276 -19.85 14.64 14.85
N THR A 277 -19.41 13.38 14.93
CA THR A 277 -18.01 13.03 15.18
C THR A 277 -17.15 13.42 13.98
N LEU A 278 -17.52 13.00 12.76
CA LEU A 278 -16.76 13.33 11.55
C LEU A 278 -16.74 14.83 11.29
N VAL A 279 -17.88 15.50 11.39
CA VAL A 279 -17.93 16.97 11.26
C VAL A 279 -17.09 17.65 12.35
N GLY A 280 -17.09 17.11 13.56
CA GLY A 280 -16.24 17.60 14.64
C GLY A 280 -14.76 17.60 14.31
N MET A 281 -14.28 16.62 13.52
CA MET A 281 -12.90 16.56 13.05
C MET A 281 -12.56 17.72 12.10
N ALA A 282 -13.53 18.32 11.39
CA ALA A 282 -13.29 19.38 10.41
C ALA A 282 -12.51 20.57 10.99
N LYS A 283 -12.66 20.86 12.29
CA LYS A 283 -11.91 21.91 12.97
C LYS A 283 -10.40 21.67 13.04
N ASN A 284 -9.99 20.44 13.34
CA ASN A 284 -8.58 19.98 13.36
C ASN A 284 -8.54 18.44 13.39
N PRO A 285 -8.43 17.78 12.23
CA PRO A 285 -8.52 16.32 12.14
C PRO A 285 -7.49 15.58 13.01
N SER A 286 -6.26 16.11 13.09
CA SER A 286 -5.20 15.47 13.89
C SER A 286 -5.44 15.57 15.38
N TYR A 287 -6.01 16.70 15.87
CA TYR A 287 -6.27 16.93 17.29
C TYR A 287 -7.53 16.23 17.79
N TYR A 288 -8.55 16.13 16.93
CA TYR A 288 -9.84 15.49 17.24
C TYR A 288 -9.97 14.10 16.60
N ASN A 289 -8.84 13.42 16.36
CA ASN A 289 -8.82 12.07 15.83
C ASN A 289 -9.49 11.07 16.80
N PRO A 290 -10.63 10.48 16.45
CA PRO A 290 -11.37 9.63 17.37
C PRO A 290 -10.65 8.31 17.71
N LYS A 291 -9.80 7.78 16.82
CA LYS A 291 -8.96 6.60 17.10
C LYS A 291 -7.85 6.94 18.11
N ARG A 292 -7.21 8.11 17.96
CA ARG A 292 -6.04 8.47 18.76
C ARG A 292 -6.38 9.20 20.05
N TYR A 293 -7.47 9.99 20.04
CA TYR A 293 -7.88 10.83 21.14
C TYR A 293 -9.42 10.77 21.33
N PRO A 294 -9.97 9.60 21.76
CA PRO A 294 -11.42 9.38 21.83
C PRO A 294 -12.15 10.42 22.70
N GLU A 295 -11.60 10.77 23.85
CA GLU A 295 -12.22 11.75 24.76
C GLU A 295 -12.33 13.14 24.12
N ARG A 296 -11.26 13.63 23.47
CA ARG A 296 -11.31 14.92 22.77
C ARG A 296 -12.30 14.90 21.61
N ALA A 297 -12.37 13.77 20.89
CA ALA A 297 -13.33 13.60 19.81
C ALA A 297 -14.78 13.58 20.34
N LYS A 298 -15.04 12.92 21.47
CA LYS A 298 -16.32 12.89 22.17
C LYS A 298 -16.75 14.29 22.64
N GLU A 299 -15.85 15.04 23.27
CA GLU A 299 -16.09 16.44 23.65
C GLU A 299 -16.44 17.30 22.43
N ARG A 300 -15.68 17.16 21.33
CA ARG A 300 -15.94 17.93 20.11
C ARG A 300 -17.24 17.52 19.43
N ARG A 301 -17.58 16.22 19.40
CA ARG A 301 -18.88 15.70 18.97
C ARG A 301 -20.01 16.39 19.75
N ASN A 302 -19.89 16.47 21.06
CA ASN A 302 -20.89 17.06 21.92
C ASN A 302 -21.09 18.57 21.66
N ILE A 303 -20.04 19.29 21.25
CA ILE A 303 -20.11 20.67 20.79
C ILE A 303 -20.91 20.75 19.48
N VAL A 304 -20.66 19.87 18.52
CA VAL A 304 -21.39 19.80 17.24
C VAL A 304 -22.87 19.51 17.48
N LEU A 305 -23.18 18.52 18.33
CA LEU A 305 -24.56 18.22 18.72
C LEU A 305 -25.28 19.45 19.34
N GLY A 306 -24.57 20.20 20.20
CA GLY A 306 -25.09 21.45 20.76
C GLY A 306 -25.31 22.55 19.70
N GLN A 307 -24.57 22.55 18.61
CA GLN A 307 -24.79 23.46 17.48
C GLN A 307 -26.00 23.02 16.66
N MET A 308 -26.13 21.71 16.39
CA MET A 308 -27.31 21.15 15.72
C MET A 308 -28.62 21.44 16.48
N MET A 309 -28.57 21.39 17.80
CA MET A 309 -29.73 21.78 18.63
C MET A 309 -30.09 23.27 18.48
N ARG A 310 -29.07 24.14 18.51
CA ARG A 310 -29.32 25.59 18.30
C ARG A 310 -29.87 25.91 16.92
N SER A 311 -29.51 25.14 15.90
CA SER A 311 -30.04 25.26 14.56
C SER A 311 -31.38 24.53 14.34
N GLY A 312 -31.95 23.92 15.40
CA GLY A 312 -33.25 23.27 15.34
C GLY A 312 -33.30 21.89 14.68
N HIS A 313 -32.16 21.24 14.50
CA HIS A 313 -32.08 19.91 13.88
C HIS A 313 -32.27 18.76 14.87
N ILE A 314 -32.09 19.01 16.14
CA ILE A 314 -32.38 18.10 17.26
C ILE A 314 -32.96 18.92 18.43
N ASP A 315 -33.75 18.29 19.29
CA ASP A 315 -34.27 18.93 20.48
C ASP A 315 -33.35 18.77 21.72
N ASN A 316 -33.74 19.40 22.84
CA ASN A 316 -32.95 19.33 24.07
C ASN A 316 -32.92 17.93 24.69
N GLN A 317 -33.96 17.12 24.56
CA GLN A 317 -34.04 15.78 25.13
C GLN A 317 -33.15 14.83 24.32
N GLU A 318 -33.19 14.97 23.00
CA GLU A 318 -32.27 14.24 22.08
C GLU A 318 -30.82 14.61 22.37
N LEU A 319 -30.50 15.91 22.53
CA LEU A 319 -29.15 16.36 22.85
C LEU A 319 -28.60 15.69 24.12
N ASP A 320 -29.40 15.67 25.19
CA ASP A 320 -28.98 15.10 26.48
C ASP A 320 -28.83 13.59 26.42
N SER A 321 -29.64 12.93 25.63
CA SER A 321 -29.53 11.50 25.35
C SER A 321 -28.26 11.18 24.54
N LEU A 322 -28.03 11.89 23.45
CA LEU A 322 -26.89 11.69 22.54
C LEU A 322 -25.56 11.98 23.19
N LYS A 323 -25.45 12.94 24.09
CA LYS A 323 -24.21 13.24 24.84
C LYS A 323 -23.77 12.11 25.76
N LYS A 324 -24.70 11.32 26.29
CA LYS A 324 -24.42 10.20 27.22
C LYS A 324 -23.85 8.98 26.50
N ILE A 325 -24.10 8.85 25.19
CA ILE A 325 -23.67 7.68 24.41
C ILE A 325 -22.16 7.74 24.19
N GLU A 326 -21.49 6.62 24.45
CA GLU A 326 -20.06 6.46 24.22
C GLU A 326 -19.72 6.55 22.73
N LEU A 327 -18.50 6.97 22.43
CA LEU A 327 -17.98 6.98 21.08
C LEU A 327 -17.46 5.57 20.73
N ILE A 328 -18.25 4.83 19.96
CA ILE A 328 -17.85 3.49 19.49
C ILE A 328 -17.39 3.61 18.04
N LEU A 329 -16.18 3.14 17.76
CA LEU A 329 -15.62 3.09 16.43
C LEU A 329 -15.64 1.64 15.92
N SER A 330 -15.99 1.47 14.66
CA SER A 330 -15.73 0.24 13.90
C SER A 330 -14.59 0.53 12.92
N PHE A 331 -13.42 0.88 13.50
CA PHE A 331 -12.30 1.41 12.73
C PHE A 331 -11.68 0.35 11.83
N LYS A 332 -11.72 0.58 10.53
CA LYS A 332 -11.07 -0.25 9.50
C LYS A 332 -10.23 0.67 8.62
N LYS A 333 -8.92 0.59 8.78
CA LYS A 333 -8.01 1.36 7.94
C LYS A 333 -8.08 0.82 6.52
N VAL A 334 -8.42 1.65 5.55
CA VAL A 334 -8.31 1.31 4.13
C VAL A 334 -6.90 1.68 3.69
N ASP A 335 -6.01 0.69 3.65
CA ASP A 335 -4.63 0.82 3.16
C ASP A 335 -4.44 -0.09 1.94
N HIS A 336 -3.49 0.26 1.08
CA HIS A 336 -3.05 -0.62 -0.02
C HIS A 336 -2.55 -1.98 0.48
N ASN A 337 -2.10 -2.06 1.73
CA ASN A 337 -1.59 -3.27 2.36
C ASN A 337 -2.66 -4.12 3.04
N GLU A 338 -3.95 -3.72 3.02
CA GLU A 338 -5.06 -4.45 3.64
C GLU A 338 -6.13 -4.82 2.60
N GLY A 339 -6.89 -5.88 2.87
CA GLY A 339 -7.93 -6.43 1.97
C GLY A 339 -7.45 -7.65 1.19
N ALA A 340 -8.30 -8.15 0.30
CA ALA A 340 -8.02 -9.34 -0.52
C ALA A 340 -6.86 -9.12 -1.50
N ALA A 341 -6.11 -10.16 -1.76
CA ALA A 341 -5.07 -10.23 -2.81
C ALA A 341 -4.00 -9.12 -2.73
N THR A 342 -3.54 -8.74 -1.53
CA THR A 342 -2.62 -7.61 -1.34
C THR A 342 -1.32 -7.75 -2.13
N TYR A 343 -0.68 -8.91 -2.10
CA TYR A 343 0.54 -9.19 -2.88
C TYR A 343 0.29 -9.11 -4.38
N PHE A 344 -0.82 -9.69 -4.83
CA PHE A 344 -1.23 -9.61 -6.23
C PHE A 344 -1.45 -8.16 -6.67
N ARG A 345 -2.11 -7.34 -5.86
CA ARG A 345 -2.35 -5.92 -6.19
C ARG A 345 -1.06 -5.12 -6.32
N GLU A 346 -0.06 -5.39 -5.50
CA GLU A 346 1.25 -4.73 -5.62
C GLU A 346 1.99 -5.18 -6.88
N HIS A 347 1.98 -6.46 -7.20
CA HIS A 347 2.50 -6.96 -8.47
C HIS A 347 1.76 -6.36 -9.67
N LEU A 348 0.44 -6.34 -9.63
CA LEU A 348 -0.42 -5.74 -10.64
C LEU A 348 -0.12 -4.25 -10.86
N ARG A 349 0.16 -3.51 -9.78
CA ARG A 349 0.49 -2.08 -9.85
C ARG A 349 1.70 -1.80 -10.73
N GLU A 350 2.77 -2.57 -10.57
CA GLU A 350 3.99 -2.43 -11.36
C GLU A 350 3.76 -2.76 -12.83
N GLU A 351 3.07 -3.87 -13.11
CA GLU A 351 2.77 -4.30 -14.47
C GLU A 351 1.85 -3.32 -15.21
N VAL A 352 0.79 -2.84 -14.57
CA VAL A 352 -0.13 -1.86 -15.15
C VAL A 352 0.59 -0.55 -15.46
N GLN A 353 1.46 -0.06 -14.56
CA GLN A 353 2.26 1.14 -14.83
C GLN A 353 3.11 0.98 -16.11
N GLN A 354 3.74 -0.17 -16.33
CA GLN A 354 4.50 -0.44 -17.55
C GLN A 354 3.60 -0.47 -18.79
N VAL A 355 2.41 -1.04 -18.67
CA VAL A 355 1.42 -1.07 -19.78
C VAL A 355 0.97 0.33 -20.15
N LEU A 356 0.66 1.19 -19.16
CA LEU A 356 0.17 2.56 -19.39
C LEU A 356 1.24 3.50 -20.01
N LEU A 357 2.53 3.15 -19.89
CA LEU A 357 3.62 3.91 -20.51
C LEU A 357 3.86 3.57 -21.98
N LYS A 358 3.25 2.50 -22.51
CA LYS A 358 3.42 2.12 -23.92
C LYS A 358 2.78 3.15 -24.84
N LYS A 359 3.40 3.41 -25.99
CA LYS A 359 2.96 4.43 -26.96
C LYS A 359 1.53 4.22 -27.45
N GLU A 360 1.14 2.97 -27.66
CA GLU A 360 -0.21 2.57 -28.11
C GLU A 360 -1.31 2.83 -27.06
N ASN A 361 -0.94 3.00 -25.80
CA ASN A 361 -1.86 3.14 -24.66
C ASN A 361 -1.96 4.58 -24.12
N LEU A 362 -1.41 5.57 -24.84
CA LEU A 362 -1.44 6.96 -24.38
C LEU A 362 -2.82 7.59 -24.57
N LYS A 363 -3.12 8.60 -23.77
CA LYS A 363 -4.31 9.46 -23.95
C LYS A 363 -4.25 10.20 -25.29
N PRO A 364 -5.39 10.69 -25.80
CA PRO A 364 -5.43 11.47 -27.03
C PRO A 364 -4.49 12.70 -27.06
N ASN A 365 -4.14 13.24 -25.89
CA ASN A 365 -3.21 14.36 -25.74
C ASN A 365 -1.73 13.93 -25.66
N GLY A 366 -1.42 12.66 -25.91
CA GLY A 366 -0.05 12.11 -25.89
C GLY A 366 0.54 11.87 -24.49
N LYS A 367 -0.21 12.09 -23.40
CA LYS A 367 0.25 11.81 -22.03
C LYS A 367 -0.17 10.41 -21.61
N PRO A 368 0.61 9.73 -20.75
CA PRO A 368 0.20 8.45 -20.17
C PRO A 368 -1.03 8.63 -19.25
N TYR A 369 -1.80 7.55 -19.10
CA TYR A 369 -2.80 7.49 -18.05
C TYR A 369 -2.13 7.40 -16.68
N ASP A 370 -2.70 8.08 -15.69
CA ASP A 370 -2.26 8.00 -14.29
C ASP A 370 -3.09 6.96 -13.56
N LEU A 371 -2.40 5.93 -13.07
CA LEU A 371 -3.00 4.81 -12.35
C LEU A 371 -3.81 5.24 -11.13
N TYR A 372 -3.47 6.38 -10.51
CA TYR A 372 -4.04 6.79 -9.24
C TYR A 372 -5.14 7.85 -9.34
N THR A 373 -5.26 8.50 -10.51
CA THR A 373 -6.13 9.68 -10.63
C THR A 373 -7.13 9.63 -11.78
N ASP A 374 -6.93 8.74 -12.76
CA ASP A 374 -7.76 8.70 -13.98
C ASP A 374 -8.98 7.76 -13.89
N GLY A 375 -9.17 7.07 -12.75
CA GLY A 375 -10.36 6.24 -12.53
C GLY A 375 -10.47 5.04 -13.46
N LEU A 376 -9.35 4.36 -13.67
CA LEU A 376 -9.30 3.20 -14.55
C LEU A 376 -10.09 2.02 -13.97
N LYS A 377 -10.52 1.11 -14.81
CA LYS A 377 -11.05 -0.20 -14.42
C LYS A 377 -10.11 -1.27 -14.95
N ILE A 378 -9.49 -2.03 -14.02
CA ILE A 378 -8.57 -3.11 -14.34
C ILE A 378 -9.32 -4.41 -14.12
N TYR A 379 -9.59 -5.14 -15.19
CA TYR A 379 -10.26 -6.43 -15.14
C TYR A 379 -9.21 -7.53 -15.04
N THR A 380 -9.21 -8.24 -13.92
CA THR A 380 -8.27 -9.32 -13.65
C THR A 380 -8.90 -10.69 -13.88
N THR A 381 -8.05 -11.72 -13.88
CA THR A 381 -8.49 -13.11 -14.00
C THR A 381 -8.75 -13.75 -12.62
N ILE A 382 -8.40 -13.07 -11.54
CA ILE A 382 -8.58 -13.56 -10.15
C ILE A 382 -10.07 -13.77 -9.88
N ASP A 383 -10.43 -14.95 -9.34
CA ASP A 383 -11.76 -15.21 -8.79
C ASP A 383 -11.74 -14.90 -7.30
N SER A 384 -12.61 -14.02 -6.84
CA SER A 384 -12.60 -13.53 -5.45
C SER A 384 -12.84 -14.65 -4.43
N ARG A 385 -13.60 -15.69 -4.79
CA ARG A 385 -13.92 -16.85 -3.94
C ARG A 385 -12.69 -17.75 -3.81
N LEU A 386 -12.03 -18.06 -4.95
CA LEU A 386 -10.80 -18.85 -4.95
C LEU A 386 -9.66 -18.11 -4.21
N GLN A 387 -9.57 -16.81 -4.36
CA GLN A 387 -8.62 -15.99 -3.63
C GLN A 387 -8.85 -16.06 -2.12
N THR A 388 -10.09 -15.88 -1.68
CA THR A 388 -10.45 -15.97 -0.26
C THR A 388 -10.13 -17.35 0.31
N TYR A 389 -10.51 -18.42 -0.39
CA TYR A 389 -10.22 -19.79 0.05
C TYR A 389 -8.71 -20.08 0.14
N ALA A 390 -7.92 -19.49 -0.77
CA ALA A 390 -6.46 -19.61 -0.75
C ALA A 390 -5.84 -18.93 0.47
N GLU A 391 -6.25 -17.68 0.76
CA GLU A 391 -5.81 -16.92 1.93
C GLU A 391 -6.20 -17.62 3.25
N GLU A 392 -7.46 -18.03 3.40
CA GLU A 392 -7.95 -18.75 4.57
C GLU A 392 -7.23 -20.09 4.78
N SER A 393 -6.99 -20.85 3.72
CA SER A 393 -6.35 -22.18 3.82
C SER A 393 -4.89 -22.07 4.21
N MET A 394 -4.21 -21.02 3.73
CA MET A 394 -2.85 -20.71 4.13
C MET A 394 -2.82 -20.34 5.63
N GLN A 395 -3.69 -19.45 6.06
CA GLN A 395 -3.81 -19.01 7.46
C GLN A 395 -4.05 -20.21 8.38
N GLU A 396 -5.06 -21.03 8.08
CA GLU A 396 -5.50 -22.18 8.88
C GLU A 396 -4.36 -23.18 9.12
N HIS A 397 -3.60 -23.52 8.07
CA HIS A 397 -2.51 -24.47 8.23
C HIS A 397 -1.28 -23.86 8.87
N LEU A 398 -0.92 -22.63 8.50
CA LEU A 398 0.28 -21.99 9.04
C LEU A 398 0.18 -21.72 10.54
N GLU A 399 -1.00 -21.46 11.10
CA GLU A 399 -1.17 -21.34 12.55
C GLU A 399 -0.67 -22.59 13.29
N SER A 400 -1.11 -23.76 12.88
CA SER A 400 -0.71 -25.03 13.51
C SER A 400 0.75 -25.40 13.21
N LEU A 401 1.22 -25.11 11.99
CA LEU A 401 2.59 -25.39 11.59
C LEU A 401 3.58 -24.49 12.36
N GLN A 402 3.24 -23.22 12.55
CA GLN A 402 4.06 -22.26 13.30
C GLN A 402 4.16 -22.62 14.78
N GLU A 403 3.06 -23.06 15.40
CA GLU A 403 3.08 -23.58 16.77
C GLU A 403 4.00 -24.80 16.88
N SER A 404 3.97 -25.68 15.90
CA SER A 404 4.85 -26.84 15.83
C SER A 404 6.31 -26.41 15.63
N PHE A 405 6.55 -25.35 14.87
CA PHE A 405 7.88 -24.79 14.66
C PHE A 405 8.45 -24.15 15.93
N TYR A 406 7.65 -23.38 16.68
CA TYR A 406 8.07 -22.85 17.97
C TYR A 406 8.44 -23.97 18.95
N ARG A 407 7.58 -24.98 19.12
CA ARG A 407 7.87 -26.13 19.97
C ARG A 407 9.12 -26.91 19.54
N HIS A 408 9.45 -26.94 18.27
CA HIS A 408 10.62 -27.61 17.72
C HIS A 408 11.94 -26.93 18.14
N TRP A 409 11.90 -25.61 18.38
CA TRP A 409 13.03 -24.79 18.81
C TRP A 409 12.97 -24.37 20.28
N ASP A 410 11.95 -24.79 21.02
CA ASP A 410 11.72 -24.45 22.44
C ASP A 410 12.67 -25.23 23.37
N ASN A 411 13.96 -24.87 23.32
CA ASN A 411 14.96 -25.32 24.27
C ASN A 411 16.23 -24.48 24.09
N GLU A 412 16.27 -23.31 24.75
CA GLU A 412 17.39 -22.36 24.66
C GLU A 412 18.74 -22.95 25.02
N SER A 413 18.82 -23.83 26.00
CA SER A 413 20.09 -24.45 26.43
C SER A 413 20.64 -25.39 25.35
N LYS A 414 19.76 -26.06 24.60
CA LYS A 414 20.15 -26.94 23.50
C LYS A 414 20.32 -26.18 22.19
N PHE A 415 19.56 -25.07 21.98
CA PHE A 415 19.51 -24.31 20.73
C PHE A 415 19.71 -22.81 20.97
N PRO A 416 20.91 -22.38 21.43
CA PRO A 416 21.16 -20.99 21.78
C PRO A 416 21.09 -20.01 20.59
N ASN A 417 21.14 -20.53 19.38
CA ASN A 417 21.04 -19.76 18.13
C ASN A 417 19.67 -19.89 17.43
N ALA A 418 18.65 -20.46 18.12
CA ALA A 418 17.32 -20.58 17.53
C ALA A 418 16.80 -19.26 16.95
N PRO A 419 16.09 -19.28 15.82
CA PRO A 419 15.63 -20.42 15.03
C PRO A 419 16.63 -20.90 13.96
N PHE A 420 17.89 -20.46 14.02
CA PHE A 420 18.93 -20.84 13.05
C PHE A 420 19.44 -22.26 13.34
N ASP A 421 19.77 -22.95 12.28
CA ASP A 421 20.32 -24.30 12.37
C ASP A 421 21.58 -24.36 13.23
N THR A 422 21.75 -25.45 13.96
CA THR A 422 22.88 -25.66 14.89
C THR A 422 24.27 -25.68 14.22
N THR A 423 24.34 -25.77 12.92
CA THR A 423 25.59 -25.65 12.14
C THR A 423 26.10 -24.20 12.08
N PHE A 424 25.25 -23.23 12.35
CA PHE A 424 25.62 -21.82 12.36
C PHE A 424 26.36 -21.44 13.65
N ARG A 425 27.53 -20.81 13.48
CA ARG A 425 28.28 -20.26 14.62
C ARG A 425 27.63 -18.94 15.05
N LYS A 426 27.73 -18.60 16.34
CA LYS A 426 27.19 -17.36 16.90
C LYS A 426 27.53 -16.11 16.07
N GLY A 427 28.78 -15.94 15.64
CA GLY A 427 29.20 -14.80 14.83
C GLY A 427 28.52 -14.70 13.46
N GLN A 428 28.10 -15.81 12.87
CA GLN A 428 27.33 -15.84 11.61
C GLN A 428 25.88 -15.35 11.87
N VAL A 429 25.28 -15.83 12.96
CA VAL A 429 23.94 -15.40 13.38
C VAL A 429 23.93 -13.91 13.73
N ASP A 430 24.95 -13.43 14.46
CA ASP A 430 25.10 -12.01 14.77
C ASP A 430 25.20 -11.17 13.48
N THR A 431 25.91 -11.66 12.45
CA THR A 431 26.00 -10.99 11.15
C THR A 431 24.64 -10.89 10.45
N ILE A 432 23.83 -11.94 10.50
CA ILE A 432 22.48 -11.97 9.93
C ILE A 432 21.61 -10.90 10.63
N TYR A 433 21.62 -10.87 11.96
CA TYR A 433 20.86 -9.87 12.72
C TYR A 433 21.36 -8.44 12.45
N GLN A 434 22.66 -8.20 12.42
CA GLN A 434 23.22 -6.88 12.09
C GLN A 434 22.83 -6.42 10.70
N THR A 435 22.75 -7.33 9.74
CA THR A 435 22.29 -7.02 8.39
C THR A 435 20.80 -6.68 8.37
N ALA A 436 19.98 -7.46 9.08
CA ALA A 436 18.55 -7.20 9.21
C ALA A 436 18.26 -5.85 9.89
N ILE A 437 19.03 -5.50 10.95
CA ILE A 437 18.94 -4.20 11.62
C ILE A 437 19.23 -3.08 10.64
N LYS A 438 20.35 -3.14 9.90
CA LYS A 438 20.76 -2.10 8.95
C LYS A 438 19.77 -1.89 7.82
N ASN A 439 19.11 -2.96 7.40
CA ASN A 439 18.11 -2.93 6.34
C ASN A 439 16.72 -2.52 6.83
N SER A 440 16.50 -2.43 8.13
CA SER A 440 15.20 -2.03 8.68
C SER A 440 14.89 -0.55 8.40
N ASN A 441 13.63 -0.25 8.08
CA ASN A 441 13.17 1.12 7.87
C ASN A 441 13.45 2.04 9.08
N ARG A 442 13.39 1.51 10.30
CA ARG A 442 13.71 2.25 11.52
C ARG A 442 15.18 2.70 11.51
N TYR A 443 16.12 1.79 11.18
CA TYR A 443 17.54 2.12 11.11
C TYR A 443 17.82 3.12 9.99
N ILE A 444 17.30 2.89 8.78
CA ILE A 444 17.50 3.75 7.62
C ILE A 444 16.98 5.18 7.91
N LYS A 445 15.77 5.32 8.45
CA LYS A 445 15.20 6.63 8.83
C LYS A 445 16.01 7.31 9.94
N GLY A 446 16.39 6.56 10.97
CA GLY A 446 17.22 7.07 12.08
C GLY A 446 18.60 7.50 11.60
N TRP A 447 19.26 6.68 10.78
CA TRP A 447 20.53 6.95 10.14
C TRP A 447 20.47 8.21 9.28
N ASN A 448 19.53 8.28 8.35
CA ASN A 448 19.38 9.42 7.46
C ASN A 448 19.12 10.73 8.23
N LYS A 449 18.20 10.70 9.21
CA LYS A 449 17.92 11.88 10.05
C LYS A 449 19.17 12.40 10.77
N LYS A 450 19.94 11.50 11.39
CA LYS A 450 21.13 11.86 12.17
C LYS A 450 22.30 12.28 11.27
N THR A 451 22.49 11.60 10.14
CA THR A 451 23.56 11.95 9.18
C THR A 451 23.25 13.20 8.39
N THR A 452 21.99 13.53 8.10
CA THR A 452 21.62 14.84 7.51
C THR A 452 22.02 15.96 8.44
N LEU A 453 21.66 15.89 9.73
CA LEU A 453 22.08 16.88 10.71
C LEU A 453 23.61 17.01 10.80
N LEU A 454 24.32 15.89 10.74
CA LEU A 454 25.79 15.88 10.72
C LEU A 454 26.34 16.54 9.44
N ASN A 455 25.81 16.18 8.28
CA ASN A 455 26.20 16.74 6.99
C ASN A 455 26.01 18.27 6.96
N THR A 456 24.90 18.77 7.50
CA THR A 456 24.65 20.21 7.64
C THR A 456 25.68 20.86 8.56
N LYS A 457 26.00 20.20 9.72
CA LYS A 457 27.03 20.69 10.66
C LYS A 457 28.40 20.89 9.99
N TYR A 458 28.78 20.00 9.08
CA TYR A 458 30.08 20.02 8.40
C TYR A 458 30.03 20.62 6.98
N GLY A 459 28.92 21.23 6.56
CA GLY A 459 28.78 21.88 5.25
C GLY A 459 28.69 20.93 4.05
N VAL A 460 28.55 19.61 4.28
CA VAL A 460 28.49 18.61 3.20
C VAL A 460 27.24 18.79 2.34
N ASP A 461 26.13 19.26 2.90
CA ASP A 461 24.87 19.42 2.14
C ASP A 461 24.97 20.63 1.18
N SER A 462 25.64 21.70 1.57
CA SER A 462 25.94 22.84 0.69
C SER A 462 26.80 22.40 -0.50
N LEU A 463 27.85 21.61 -0.25
CA LEU A 463 28.70 21.06 -1.30
C LEU A 463 27.96 20.09 -2.23
N LYS A 464 26.98 19.31 -1.72
CA LYS A 464 26.12 18.47 -2.56
C LYS A 464 25.19 19.29 -3.46
N GLN A 465 24.66 20.42 -2.97
CA GLN A 465 23.89 21.35 -3.80
C GLN A 465 24.76 21.98 -4.89
N GLU A 466 26.00 22.39 -4.55
CA GLU A 466 26.99 22.88 -5.51
C GLU A 466 27.33 21.81 -6.55
N LEU A 467 27.48 20.53 -6.11
CA LEU A 467 27.74 19.40 -7.00
C LEU A 467 26.59 19.15 -7.99
N ASN A 468 25.34 19.25 -7.54
CA ASN A 468 24.18 19.07 -8.41
C ASN A 468 24.02 20.20 -9.44
N ASN A 469 24.57 21.38 -9.17
CA ASN A 469 24.53 22.54 -10.05
C ASN A 469 25.81 22.68 -10.92
N ALA A 470 26.80 21.80 -10.72
CA ALA A 470 28.07 21.85 -11.44
C ALA A 470 27.93 21.30 -12.86
N ASN A 471 28.30 22.08 -13.86
CA ASN A 471 28.17 21.74 -15.28
C ASN A 471 29.50 21.31 -15.94
N ASN A 472 30.62 21.34 -15.21
CA ASN A 472 31.92 20.94 -15.75
C ASN A 472 32.60 19.85 -14.91
N GLU A 473 33.38 18.99 -15.57
CA GLU A 473 34.00 17.80 -14.98
C GLU A 473 35.06 18.16 -13.91
N LYS A 474 35.70 19.29 -14.06
CA LYS A 474 36.76 19.78 -13.14
C LYS A 474 36.18 20.20 -11.79
N ASP A 475 35.07 20.92 -11.80
CA ASP A 475 34.35 21.30 -10.58
C ASP A 475 33.71 20.10 -9.88
N ILE A 476 33.11 19.19 -10.64
CA ILE A 476 32.57 17.94 -10.11
C ILE A 476 33.66 17.15 -9.38
N LYS A 477 34.86 17.06 -9.95
CA LYS A 477 36.01 16.35 -9.34
C LYS A 477 36.54 17.06 -8.09
N ARG A 478 36.64 18.41 -8.11
CA ARG A 478 37.01 19.21 -6.96
C ARG A 478 36.08 19.06 -5.80
N ILE A 479 34.76 19.23 -6.03
CA ILE A 479 33.74 19.17 -4.99
C ILE A 479 33.64 17.75 -4.40
N LYS A 480 33.72 16.69 -5.21
CA LYS A 480 33.77 15.32 -4.72
C LYS A 480 34.94 15.08 -3.78
N LYS A 481 36.15 15.59 -4.14
CA LYS A 481 37.34 15.47 -3.32
C LYS A 481 37.22 16.23 -1.98
N GLU A 482 36.57 17.36 -2.00
CA GLU A 482 36.31 18.17 -0.80
C GLU A 482 35.33 17.46 0.15
N ILE A 483 34.23 16.94 -0.39
CA ILE A 483 33.27 16.10 0.38
C ILE A 483 33.99 14.88 0.99
N GLU A 484 34.86 14.24 0.23
CA GLU A 484 35.62 13.07 0.71
C GLU A 484 36.61 13.45 1.82
N SER A 485 37.29 14.57 1.69
CA SER A 485 38.18 15.14 2.71
C SER A 485 37.44 15.40 4.03
N ILE A 486 36.25 16.04 3.95
CA ILE A 486 35.42 16.28 5.15
C ILE A 486 34.98 14.94 5.78
N LYS A 487 34.55 13.99 4.98
CA LYS A 487 34.12 12.70 5.49
C LYS A 487 35.25 11.87 6.11
N ASN A 488 36.47 12.06 5.64
CA ASN A 488 37.66 11.41 6.18
C ASN A 488 38.27 12.15 7.40
N ASN A 489 37.76 13.32 7.75
CA ASN A 489 38.17 14.06 8.92
C ASN A 489 37.88 13.27 10.21
N SER A 490 38.84 13.27 11.16
CA SER A 490 38.74 12.53 12.41
C SER A 490 37.50 12.91 13.23
N ASN A 491 37.16 14.21 13.27
CA ASN A 491 35.98 14.69 14.00
C ASN A 491 34.67 14.19 13.38
N TYR A 492 34.58 14.24 12.04
CA TYR A 492 33.42 13.70 11.33
C TYR A 492 33.28 12.19 11.57
N GLN A 493 34.35 11.43 11.50
CA GLN A 493 34.38 10.01 11.76
C GLN A 493 34.03 9.65 13.22
N ASN A 494 34.45 10.47 14.17
CA ASN A 494 34.07 10.32 15.57
C ASN A 494 32.56 10.56 15.77
N ASP A 495 32.01 11.61 15.16
CA ASP A 495 30.58 11.88 15.20
C ASP A 495 29.77 10.72 14.56
N ILE A 496 30.27 10.14 13.46
CA ILE A 496 29.69 8.94 12.85
C ILE A 496 29.71 7.73 13.82
N LYS A 497 30.80 7.53 14.56
CA LYS A 497 30.88 6.48 15.59
C LYS A 497 29.83 6.72 16.69
N ILE A 498 29.70 7.95 17.15
CA ILE A 498 28.68 8.32 18.15
C ILE A 498 27.27 8.06 17.63
N ILE A 499 26.98 8.40 16.36
CA ILE A 499 25.68 8.11 15.73
C ILE A 499 25.42 6.60 15.72
N LYS A 500 26.41 5.78 15.35
CA LYS A 500 26.28 4.31 15.35
C LYS A 500 25.97 3.75 16.75
N ILE A 501 26.65 4.26 17.77
CA ILE A 501 26.41 3.87 19.18
C ILE A 501 24.99 4.28 19.61
N LYS A 502 24.58 5.51 19.35
CA LYS A 502 23.23 5.99 19.68
C LYS A 502 22.16 5.16 19.00
N LEU A 503 22.32 4.83 17.71
CA LEU A 503 21.38 3.97 16.99
C LEU A 503 21.35 2.56 17.56
N LYS A 504 22.52 2.01 17.95
CA LYS A 504 22.57 0.70 18.60
C LYS A 504 21.75 0.72 19.90
N ASN A 505 21.95 1.71 20.77
CA ASN A 505 21.21 1.83 22.02
C ASN A 505 19.71 1.98 21.78
N GLU A 506 19.29 2.80 20.78
CA GLU A 506 17.88 2.96 20.38
C GLU A 506 17.24 1.64 19.90
N PHE A 507 18.04 0.67 19.45
CA PHE A 507 17.57 -0.66 19.06
C PHE A 507 17.51 -1.65 20.23
N GLU A 508 18.23 -1.37 21.31
CA GLU A 508 18.24 -2.18 22.53
C GLU A 508 17.21 -1.71 23.56
N GLU A 509 16.74 -0.46 23.48
CA GLU A 509 15.74 0.09 24.40
C GLU A 509 14.33 -0.42 24.08
N PRO A 510 13.59 -0.97 25.08
CA PRO A 510 12.21 -1.37 24.88
C PRO A 510 11.29 -0.19 24.55
N VAL A 511 10.42 -0.37 23.57
CA VAL A 511 9.42 0.63 23.14
C VAL A 511 8.07 -0.03 22.94
N ASN A 512 7.01 0.74 23.10
CA ASN A 512 5.67 0.28 22.74
C ASN A 512 5.61 0.05 21.22
N MET A 513 5.20 -1.14 20.82
CA MET A 513 5.05 -1.50 19.41
C MET A 513 3.91 -2.49 19.19
N GLU A 514 3.32 -2.41 18.01
CA GLU A 514 2.37 -3.38 17.49
C GLU A 514 3.13 -4.43 16.69
N LEU A 515 2.98 -5.70 17.04
CA LEU A 515 3.59 -6.84 16.36
C LEU A 515 2.54 -7.67 15.65
N PHE A 516 2.92 -8.24 14.52
CA PHE A 516 2.14 -9.24 13.81
C PHE A 516 2.18 -10.58 14.55
N SER A 517 1.03 -11.25 14.64
CA SER A 517 0.94 -12.68 14.87
C SER A 517 -0.06 -13.30 13.90
N LEU A 518 0.00 -14.61 13.70
CA LEU A 518 -0.98 -15.29 12.85
C LEU A 518 -2.42 -15.19 13.40
N LYS A 519 -2.60 -14.87 14.66
CA LYS A 519 -3.90 -14.67 15.33
C LYS A 519 -4.36 -13.22 15.42
N GLY A 520 -3.62 -12.29 14.81
CA GLY A 520 -3.88 -10.85 14.82
C GLY A 520 -2.71 -10.03 15.35
N GLU A 521 -2.89 -8.72 15.43
CA GLU A 521 -1.88 -7.80 15.93
C GLU A 521 -1.81 -7.80 17.46
N ILE A 522 -0.62 -7.69 18.01
CA ILE A 522 -0.35 -7.73 19.45
C ILE A 522 0.37 -6.45 19.85
N ASP A 523 -0.23 -5.67 20.76
CA ASP A 523 0.43 -4.54 21.41
C ASP A 523 1.37 -5.05 22.51
N THR A 524 2.64 -4.69 22.45
CA THR A 524 3.65 -5.13 23.40
C THR A 524 4.73 -4.09 23.62
N ILE A 525 5.52 -4.30 24.69
CA ILE A 525 6.73 -3.53 24.97
C ILE A 525 7.91 -4.44 24.69
N MET A 526 8.67 -4.13 23.64
CA MET A 526 9.81 -4.95 23.21
C MET A 526 10.89 -4.06 22.61
N SER A 527 12.16 -4.50 22.68
CA SER A 527 13.23 -3.80 21.98
C SER A 527 13.13 -4.02 20.44
N PRO A 528 13.52 -3.04 19.63
CA PRO A 528 13.54 -3.21 18.18
C PRO A 528 14.36 -4.40 17.69
N ILE A 529 15.46 -4.73 18.38
CA ILE A 529 16.27 -5.90 18.03
C ILE A 529 15.53 -7.21 18.33
N ASP A 530 14.80 -7.28 19.43
CA ASP A 530 14.03 -8.49 19.76
C ASP A 530 12.82 -8.66 18.85
N SER A 531 12.22 -7.56 18.38
CA SER A 531 11.18 -7.63 17.34
C SER A 531 11.73 -8.20 16.03
N ILE A 532 12.96 -7.85 15.63
CA ILE A 532 13.61 -8.44 14.45
C ILE A 532 13.86 -9.94 14.65
N LYS A 533 14.34 -10.34 15.85
CA LYS A 533 14.49 -11.77 16.18
C LYS A 533 13.16 -12.49 16.13
N TYR A 534 12.10 -11.91 16.70
CA TYR A 534 10.75 -12.45 16.68
C TYR A 534 10.27 -12.72 15.25
N TYR A 535 10.45 -11.76 14.34
CA TYR A 535 10.03 -11.92 12.94
C TYR A 535 10.83 -12.98 12.17
N LYS A 536 12.07 -13.31 12.57
CA LYS A 536 12.86 -14.37 11.95
C LYS A 536 12.34 -15.78 12.22
N TYR A 537 11.43 -15.95 13.21
CA TYR A 537 10.81 -17.24 13.48
C TYR A 537 9.65 -17.58 12.57
N PHE A 538 9.12 -16.60 11.78
CA PHE A 538 7.93 -16.87 10.98
C PHE A 538 8.23 -17.75 9.77
N LEU A 539 7.38 -18.76 9.61
CA LEU A 539 7.26 -19.52 8.38
C LEU A 539 6.38 -18.73 7.41
N HIS A 540 6.75 -18.75 6.15
CA HIS A 540 6.06 -18.11 5.05
C HIS A 540 5.51 -19.13 4.09
N SER A 541 4.52 -18.75 3.31
CA SER A 541 4.00 -19.58 2.25
C SER A 541 3.55 -18.73 1.07
N GLY A 542 3.61 -19.31 -0.12
CA GLY A 542 3.01 -18.77 -1.34
C GLY A 542 2.07 -19.80 -1.94
N LEU A 543 0.94 -19.33 -2.51
CA LEU A 543 -0.01 -20.15 -3.23
C LEU A 543 -0.40 -19.48 -4.55
N LEU A 544 -0.41 -20.26 -5.62
CA LEU A 544 -0.85 -19.84 -6.92
C LEU A 544 -1.77 -20.89 -7.55
N SER A 545 -2.91 -20.43 -8.08
CA SER A 545 -3.84 -21.28 -8.84
C SER A 545 -4.03 -20.74 -10.25
N ILE A 546 -3.95 -21.62 -11.26
CA ILE A 546 -4.09 -21.28 -12.68
C ILE A 546 -5.11 -22.23 -13.33
N ASP A 547 -6.00 -21.69 -14.15
CA ASP A 547 -6.82 -22.46 -15.09
C ASP A 547 -5.93 -22.88 -16.28
N PRO A 548 -5.65 -24.17 -16.46
CA PRO A 548 -4.71 -24.62 -17.48
C PRO A 548 -5.19 -24.40 -18.92
N LYS A 549 -6.50 -24.26 -19.16
CA LYS A 549 -7.08 -24.15 -20.49
C LYS A 549 -6.85 -22.79 -21.14
N ASN A 550 -6.86 -21.73 -20.34
CA ASN A 550 -6.76 -20.35 -20.81
C ASN A 550 -5.61 -19.56 -20.19
N GLY A 551 -4.83 -20.17 -19.26
CA GLY A 551 -3.73 -19.53 -18.58
C GLY A 551 -4.15 -18.49 -17.52
N HIS A 552 -5.43 -18.40 -17.18
CA HIS A 552 -5.94 -17.42 -16.22
C HIS A 552 -5.48 -17.73 -14.79
N ILE A 553 -4.77 -16.80 -14.18
CA ILE A 553 -4.45 -16.89 -12.76
C ILE A 553 -5.73 -16.63 -11.94
N LYS A 554 -6.15 -17.62 -11.15
CA LYS A 554 -7.41 -17.61 -10.40
C LYS A 554 -7.25 -17.20 -8.94
N ALA A 555 -6.10 -17.51 -8.32
CA ALA A 555 -5.76 -17.08 -6.98
C ALA A 555 -4.25 -16.84 -6.87
N TRP A 556 -3.85 -15.81 -6.10
CA TRP A 556 -2.48 -15.41 -5.87
C TRP A 556 -2.28 -14.97 -4.43
N VAL A 557 -1.60 -15.76 -3.63
CA VAL A 557 -1.25 -15.43 -2.25
C VAL A 557 0.26 -15.44 -2.11
N GLY A 558 0.86 -14.25 -2.06
CA GLY A 558 2.32 -14.09 -2.05
C GLY A 558 2.97 -14.23 -0.68
N GLY A 559 2.19 -14.26 0.40
CA GLY A 559 2.73 -14.38 1.76
C GLY A 559 1.65 -14.27 2.82
N ILE A 560 2.08 -14.24 4.07
CA ILE A 560 1.19 -14.29 5.24
C ILE A 560 0.56 -12.94 5.63
N ASN A 561 1.26 -11.85 5.39
CA ASN A 561 0.75 -10.50 5.63
C ASN A 561 1.66 -9.46 4.97
N HIS A 562 1.15 -8.71 3.99
CA HIS A 562 1.93 -7.74 3.21
C HIS A 562 2.39 -6.52 4.01
N LYS A 563 1.65 -6.11 5.05
CA LYS A 563 2.03 -4.98 5.92
C LYS A 563 3.37 -5.22 6.62
N TYR A 564 3.64 -6.46 7.03
CA TYR A 564 4.82 -6.84 7.80
C TYR A 564 5.88 -7.56 6.95
N PHE A 565 5.46 -8.30 5.91
CA PHE A 565 6.32 -9.13 5.07
C PHE A 565 6.01 -8.85 3.59
N GLN A 566 6.79 -7.97 2.99
CA GLN A 566 6.53 -7.48 1.64
C GLN A 566 7.06 -8.39 0.52
N TYR A 567 7.73 -9.49 0.87
CA TYR A 567 8.35 -10.38 -0.12
C TYR A 567 7.29 -11.31 -0.71
N ASP A 568 7.06 -11.22 -2.03
CA ASP A 568 6.08 -12.06 -2.73
C ASP A 568 6.68 -13.41 -3.10
N HIS A 569 6.23 -14.49 -2.44
CA HIS A 569 6.71 -15.84 -2.64
C HIS A 569 6.14 -16.53 -3.88
N VAL A 570 5.23 -15.90 -4.62
CA VAL A 570 4.80 -16.39 -5.93
C VAL A 570 5.84 -16.06 -7.01
N THR A 571 6.47 -14.90 -6.93
CA THR A 571 7.48 -14.43 -7.89
C THR A 571 8.91 -14.70 -7.44
N SER A 572 9.13 -14.84 -6.13
CA SER A 572 10.44 -15.12 -5.56
C SER A 572 10.94 -16.50 -5.96
N LYS A 573 12.23 -16.58 -6.27
CA LYS A 573 12.86 -17.85 -6.65
C LYS A 573 13.30 -18.61 -5.42
N ARG A 574 12.95 -19.88 -5.37
CA ARG A 574 13.28 -20.84 -4.31
C ARG A 574 13.72 -22.16 -4.93
N GLN A 575 14.58 -22.89 -4.23
CA GLN A 575 15.02 -24.20 -4.69
C GLN A 575 13.82 -25.16 -4.79
N VAL A 576 13.61 -25.73 -5.98
CA VAL A 576 12.38 -26.48 -6.28
C VAL A 576 12.40 -27.94 -5.84
N GLY A 577 13.58 -28.49 -5.60
CA GLY A 577 13.76 -29.89 -5.19
C GLY A 577 13.05 -30.87 -6.13
N SER A 578 12.43 -31.87 -5.55
CA SER A 578 11.80 -32.99 -6.30
C SER A 578 10.60 -32.56 -7.18
N THR A 579 10.12 -31.32 -7.12
CA THR A 579 9.10 -30.85 -8.08
C THR A 579 9.67 -30.64 -9.49
N PHE A 580 10.99 -30.62 -9.65
CA PHE A 580 11.64 -30.61 -10.97
C PHE A 580 11.65 -31.98 -11.67
N LYS A 581 11.51 -33.10 -10.94
CA LYS A 581 11.58 -34.46 -11.50
C LYS A 581 10.63 -34.71 -12.68
N PRO A 582 9.38 -34.21 -12.70
CA PRO A 582 8.49 -34.39 -13.83
C PRO A 582 9.04 -33.91 -15.18
N PHE A 583 9.91 -32.90 -15.21
CA PHE A 583 10.56 -32.46 -16.46
C PHE A 583 11.49 -33.51 -17.00
N VAL A 584 12.24 -34.22 -16.12
CA VAL A 584 13.14 -35.32 -16.51
C VAL A 584 12.33 -36.50 -17.04
N TYR A 585 11.25 -36.85 -16.31
CA TYR A 585 10.34 -37.95 -16.73
C TYR A 585 9.63 -37.60 -18.05
N ALA A 586 9.11 -36.37 -18.19
CA ALA A 586 8.47 -35.93 -19.44
C ALA A 586 9.46 -36.01 -20.64
N THR A 587 10.73 -35.64 -20.43
CA THR A 587 11.77 -35.77 -21.45
C THR A 587 12.01 -37.25 -21.81
N ALA A 588 12.07 -38.14 -20.82
CA ALA A 588 12.25 -39.58 -21.06
C ALA A 588 11.07 -40.20 -21.80
N ILE A 589 9.84 -39.88 -21.40
CA ILE A 589 8.64 -40.34 -22.08
C ILE A 589 8.55 -39.77 -23.51
N ASP A 590 8.93 -38.52 -23.72
CA ASP A 590 8.95 -37.91 -25.05
C ASP A 590 9.98 -38.58 -26.00
N GLN A 591 11.18 -38.91 -25.51
CA GLN A 591 12.27 -39.44 -26.31
C GLN A 591 12.19 -40.97 -26.52
N PHE A 592 11.84 -41.73 -25.49
CA PHE A 592 12.00 -43.19 -25.49
C PHE A 592 10.69 -43.98 -25.46
N LYS A 593 9.52 -43.32 -25.38
CA LYS A 593 8.22 -43.99 -25.28
C LYS A 593 8.12 -45.02 -24.12
N PHE A 594 8.76 -44.69 -23.00
CA PHE A 594 8.75 -45.60 -21.84
C PHE A 594 7.35 -45.78 -21.26
N SER A 595 7.01 -47.06 -20.96
CA SER A 595 5.84 -47.36 -20.15
C SER A 595 6.04 -46.94 -18.70
N PRO A 596 5.00 -46.51 -17.98
CA PRO A 596 5.02 -46.31 -16.51
C PRO A 596 5.52 -47.58 -15.78
N CYS A 597 5.30 -48.70 -16.34
CA CYS A 597 5.66 -50.03 -15.77
C CYS A 597 7.10 -50.47 -16.04
N LYS A 598 7.89 -49.74 -16.82
CA LYS A 598 9.29 -50.03 -17.05
C LYS A 598 10.07 -50.13 -15.73
N LEU A 599 10.66 -51.31 -15.46
CA LEU A 599 11.47 -51.56 -14.28
C LEU A 599 12.89 -50.96 -14.45
N ILE A 600 13.34 -50.25 -13.43
CA ILE A 600 14.70 -49.68 -13.35
C ILE A 600 15.33 -50.05 -12.01
N ALA A 601 16.57 -50.52 -12.04
CA ALA A 601 17.33 -50.85 -10.85
C ALA A 601 17.59 -49.62 -9.97
N ASN A 602 17.35 -49.71 -8.69
CA ASN A 602 17.65 -48.67 -7.71
C ASN A 602 19.11 -48.74 -7.28
N THR A 603 19.99 -48.38 -8.18
CA THR A 603 21.46 -48.38 -8.00
C THR A 603 21.97 -46.95 -7.94
N GLN A 604 23.19 -46.80 -7.44
CA GLN A 604 23.88 -45.52 -7.47
C GLN A 604 24.27 -45.18 -8.92
N VAL A 605 23.84 -44.02 -9.38
CA VAL A 605 24.21 -43.48 -10.69
C VAL A 605 25.40 -42.53 -10.51
N ILE A 606 26.40 -42.68 -11.38
CA ILE A 606 27.59 -41.84 -11.37
C ILE A 606 27.59 -41.02 -12.65
N PHE A 607 27.73 -39.73 -12.52
CA PHE A 607 28.05 -38.77 -13.58
C PHE A 607 29.53 -38.46 -13.43
N GLU A 608 30.33 -38.92 -14.35
CA GLU A 608 31.77 -38.80 -14.29
C GLU A 608 32.21 -37.34 -14.48
N LYS A 609 33.26 -36.95 -13.78
CA LYS A 609 33.93 -35.66 -13.99
C LYS A 609 34.38 -35.54 -15.45
N GLY A 610 34.32 -34.31 -15.99
CA GLY A 610 34.77 -34.07 -17.33
C GLY A 610 33.91 -33.11 -18.11
N ARG A 611 34.22 -32.94 -19.38
CA ARG A 611 33.56 -31.97 -20.27
C ARG A 611 32.13 -32.32 -20.62
N GLU A 612 31.78 -33.64 -20.60
CA GLU A 612 30.45 -34.09 -20.98
C GLU A 612 29.35 -33.44 -20.11
N TYR A 613 29.59 -33.34 -18.79
CA TYR A 613 28.63 -32.74 -17.85
C TYR A 613 29.17 -31.45 -17.22
N ASN A 614 30.32 -30.95 -17.64
CA ASN A 614 30.99 -29.79 -17.07
C ASN A 614 31.17 -29.92 -15.54
N LEU A 615 31.66 -31.10 -15.10
CA LEU A 615 31.86 -31.44 -13.70
C LEU A 615 33.36 -31.45 -13.35
N GLU A 616 33.71 -30.86 -12.22
CA GLU A 616 35.05 -30.88 -11.62
C GLU A 616 35.32 -32.18 -10.86
N GLU A 617 34.26 -32.77 -10.28
CA GLU A 617 34.28 -34.04 -9.54
C GLU A 617 33.10 -34.92 -9.96
N ASP A 618 33.23 -36.24 -9.69
CA ASP A 618 32.13 -37.17 -9.92
C ASP A 618 30.89 -36.81 -9.11
N TYR A 619 29.74 -36.69 -9.77
CA TYR A 619 28.49 -36.40 -9.11
C TYR A 619 27.68 -37.69 -8.94
N MET A 620 27.41 -38.04 -7.67
CA MET A 620 26.71 -39.26 -7.27
C MET A 620 25.51 -38.96 -6.40
N PRO A 621 24.31 -38.71 -7.00
CA PRO A 621 23.10 -38.41 -6.23
C PRO A 621 22.67 -39.59 -5.37
N LYS A 622 22.37 -39.31 -4.07
CA LYS A 622 21.92 -40.31 -3.11
C LYS A 622 20.41 -40.22 -2.91
N ASN A 623 19.75 -41.37 -2.61
CA ASN A 623 18.39 -41.39 -2.16
C ASN A 623 18.25 -40.69 -0.78
N ALA A 624 17.12 -40.12 -0.47
CA ALA A 624 16.89 -39.40 0.79
C ALA A 624 17.17 -40.24 2.06
N ASN A 625 17.00 -41.55 1.97
CA ASN A 625 17.31 -42.52 3.04
C ASN A 625 18.66 -43.20 2.88
N ASN A 626 19.50 -42.80 1.91
CA ASN A 626 20.80 -43.40 1.56
C ASN A 626 20.74 -44.90 1.23
N LYS A 627 19.55 -45.47 0.94
CA LYS A 627 19.39 -46.91 0.65
C LYS A 627 19.22 -47.13 -0.85
N PHE A 628 19.93 -48.14 -1.35
CA PHE A 628 19.86 -48.65 -2.71
C PHE A 628 19.38 -50.11 -2.69
N GLY A 629 19.13 -50.67 -3.83
CA GLY A 629 18.69 -52.08 -4.01
C GLY A 629 17.23 -52.18 -4.46
N GLY A 630 16.91 -53.33 -5.05
CA GLY A 630 15.62 -53.59 -5.68
C GLY A 630 15.43 -52.92 -7.02
N LYS A 631 14.32 -53.21 -7.66
CA LYS A 631 13.87 -52.56 -8.91
C LYS A 631 12.58 -51.77 -8.61
N TYR A 632 12.38 -50.66 -9.30
CA TYR A 632 11.16 -49.83 -9.21
C TYR A 632 10.65 -49.56 -10.62
N THR A 633 9.32 -49.62 -10.77
CA THR A 633 8.69 -49.12 -11.99
C THR A 633 8.91 -47.59 -12.07
N LEU A 634 8.81 -47.02 -13.26
CA LEU A 634 8.87 -45.56 -13.41
C LEU A 634 7.80 -44.87 -12.55
N LEU A 635 6.59 -45.47 -12.49
CA LEU A 635 5.49 -45.01 -11.65
C LEU A 635 5.90 -44.96 -10.17
N GLU A 636 6.42 -46.05 -9.64
CA GLU A 636 6.91 -46.09 -8.26
C GLU A 636 8.08 -45.18 -8.00
N GLY A 637 9.01 -45.06 -8.96
CA GLY A 637 10.17 -44.20 -8.90
C GLY A 637 9.80 -42.73 -8.72
N LEU A 638 8.78 -42.24 -9.48
CA LEU A 638 8.25 -40.89 -9.33
C LEU A 638 7.39 -40.74 -8.08
N ALA A 639 6.52 -41.74 -7.82
CA ALA A 639 5.60 -41.76 -6.67
C ALA A 639 6.36 -41.67 -5.34
N LYS A 640 7.36 -42.51 -5.16
CA LYS A 640 8.24 -42.57 -3.97
C LYS A 640 9.39 -41.58 -4.05
N SER A 641 9.45 -40.76 -5.10
CA SER A 641 10.44 -39.70 -5.34
C SER A 641 11.90 -40.18 -5.26
N LYS A 642 12.21 -41.37 -5.83
CA LYS A 642 13.56 -41.98 -5.83
C LYS A 642 14.52 -41.13 -6.63
N ASN A 643 15.63 -40.71 -6.02
CA ASN A 643 16.68 -39.92 -6.69
C ASN A 643 17.45 -40.71 -7.71
N SER A 644 17.78 -41.97 -7.37
CA SER A 644 18.49 -42.92 -8.26
C SER A 644 17.78 -43.15 -9.60
N ILE A 645 16.44 -43.31 -9.56
CA ILE A 645 15.66 -43.53 -10.79
C ILE A 645 15.64 -42.26 -11.64
N THR A 646 15.46 -41.08 -11.02
CA THR A 646 15.51 -39.80 -11.77
C THR A 646 16.92 -39.51 -12.33
N ALA A 647 17.98 -39.86 -11.57
CA ALA A 647 19.35 -39.71 -12.03
C ALA A 647 19.66 -40.67 -13.21
N TYR A 648 19.15 -41.89 -13.17
CA TYR A 648 19.22 -42.80 -14.29
C TYR A 648 18.57 -42.17 -15.55
N LEU A 649 17.34 -41.69 -15.43
CA LEU A 649 16.66 -41.04 -16.56
C LEU A 649 17.44 -39.82 -17.05
N MET A 650 17.96 -38.99 -16.15
CA MET A 650 18.78 -37.83 -16.53
C MET A 650 20.04 -38.23 -17.33
N LYS A 651 20.68 -39.32 -16.93
CA LYS A 651 21.84 -39.86 -17.67
C LYS A 651 21.46 -40.33 -19.06
N GLU A 652 20.31 -41.03 -19.20
CA GLU A 652 19.80 -41.51 -20.49
C GLU A 652 19.41 -40.39 -21.44
N VAL A 653 18.65 -39.35 -20.96
CA VAL A 653 18.15 -38.28 -21.84
C VAL A 653 19.17 -37.17 -22.06
N GLY A 654 20.07 -36.96 -21.13
CA GLY A 654 21.00 -35.85 -21.07
C GLY A 654 20.41 -34.53 -20.55
N PRO A 655 21.17 -33.75 -19.79
CA PRO A 655 20.69 -32.52 -19.16
C PRO A 655 20.19 -31.45 -20.14
N GLU A 656 20.78 -31.33 -21.33
CA GLU A 656 20.40 -30.34 -22.33
C GLU A 656 18.95 -30.52 -22.82
N ARG A 657 18.53 -31.78 -23.04
CA ARG A 657 17.16 -32.08 -23.49
C ARG A 657 16.15 -31.76 -22.40
N VAL A 658 16.51 -32.01 -21.14
CA VAL A 658 15.67 -31.64 -19.98
C VAL A 658 15.51 -30.13 -19.86
N VAL A 659 16.58 -29.36 -20.03
CA VAL A 659 16.52 -27.89 -20.09
C VAL A 659 15.58 -27.42 -21.19
N LYS A 660 15.69 -27.98 -22.41
CA LYS A 660 14.80 -27.63 -23.54
C LYS A 660 13.36 -27.98 -23.25
N MET A 661 13.07 -29.12 -22.62
CA MET A 661 11.73 -29.51 -22.20
C MET A 661 11.17 -28.53 -21.18
N ALA A 662 11.89 -28.19 -20.12
CA ALA A 662 11.50 -27.24 -19.11
C ALA A 662 11.20 -25.85 -19.71
N GLN A 663 12.04 -25.36 -20.64
CA GLN A 663 11.81 -24.10 -21.35
C GLN A 663 10.56 -24.14 -22.23
N LYS A 664 10.32 -25.25 -22.95
CA LYS A 664 9.08 -25.43 -23.73
C LYS A 664 7.85 -25.42 -22.82
N MET A 665 7.95 -25.94 -21.61
CA MET A 665 6.89 -25.93 -20.60
C MET A 665 6.71 -24.60 -19.86
N GLY A 666 7.50 -23.55 -20.20
CA GLY A 666 7.30 -22.21 -19.68
C GLY A 666 8.31 -21.70 -18.66
N ILE A 667 9.36 -22.45 -18.32
CA ILE A 667 10.44 -21.95 -17.47
C ILE A 667 11.23 -20.89 -18.23
N LYS A 668 11.21 -19.66 -17.71
CA LYS A 668 11.91 -18.49 -18.28
C LYS A 668 13.29 -18.26 -17.67
N THR A 669 13.48 -18.73 -16.43
CA THR A 669 14.76 -18.66 -15.74
C THR A 669 15.82 -19.44 -16.52
N LYS A 670 17.01 -18.85 -16.67
CA LYS A 670 18.15 -19.49 -17.33
C LYS A 670 18.56 -20.74 -16.57
N LEU A 671 18.44 -21.89 -17.22
CA LEU A 671 18.90 -23.19 -16.70
C LEU A 671 20.26 -23.54 -17.27
N PHE A 672 21.12 -24.14 -16.44
CA PHE A 672 22.38 -24.71 -16.86
C PHE A 672 22.21 -26.23 -17.03
N PRO A 673 22.68 -26.82 -18.15
CA PRO A 673 22.51 -28.25 -18.40
C PRO A 673 23.49 -29.07 -17.57
N ILE A 674 23.20 -29.23 -16.28
CA ILE A 674 24.03 -29.99 -15.33
C ILE A 674 23.21 -31.14 -14.72
N PRO A 675 23.86 -32.28 -14.40
CA PRO A 675 23.17 -33.47 -13.88
C PRO A 675 22.35 -33.20 -12.58
N SER A 676 22.81 -32.29 -11.73
CA SER A 676 22.14 -31.98 -10.46
C SER A 676 20.72 -31.39 -10.62
N LEU A 677 20.37 -30.93 -11.84
CA LEU A 677 18.98 -30.54 -12.17
C LEU A 677 17.98 -31.67 -11.90
N CYS A 678 18.38 -32.96 -12.02
CA CYS A 678 17.51 -34.11 -11.75
C CYS A 678 16.94 -34.07 -10.31
N LEU A 679 17.60 -33.40 -9.37
CA LEU A 679 17.19 -33.25 -7.99
C LEU A 679 16.56 -31.87 -7.70
N GLY A 680 16.47 -31.00 -8.71
CA GLY A 680 15.91 -29.64 -8.57
C GLY A 680 16.76 -28.71 -7.72
N THR A 681 18.08 -28.71 -7.94
CA THR A 681 19.03 -27.83 -7.24
C THR A 681 18.91 -26.37 -7.70
N ILE A 682 18.10 -26.10 -8.70
CA ILE A 682 17.84 -24.77 -9.26
C ILE A 682 16.75 -24.03 -8.45
N GLU A 683 16.85 -22.72 -8.45
CA GLU A 683 15.84 -21.83 -7.87
C GLU A 683 14.91 -21.31 -8.97
N LEU A 684 13.62 -21.58 -8.83
CA LEU A 684 12.55 -21.12 -9.71
C LEU A 684 11.43 -20.49 -8.88
N SER A 685 10.62 -19.64 -9.52
CA SER A 685 9.45 -19.07 -8.88
C SER A 685 8.28 -20.06 -8.86
N LEU A 686 7.37 -19.87 -7.89
CA LEU A 686 6.13 -20.64 -7.83
C LEU A 686 5.33 -20.45 -9.12
N GLN A 687 5.30 -19.23 -9.66
CA GLN A 687 4.63 -18.91 -10.91
C GLN A 687 5.18 -19.73 -12.09
N GLU A 688 6.51 -19.83 -12.25
CA GLU A 688 7.12 -20.64 -13.31
C GLU A 688 6.77 -22.11 -13.16
N MET A 689 6.83 -22.63 -11.95
CA MET A 689 6.54 -24.01 -11.66
C MET A 689 5.08 -24.39 -11.91
N VAL A 690 4.12 -23.60 -11.39
CA VAL A 690 2.69 -23.86 -11.59
C VAL A 690 2.30 -23.71 -13.06
N SER A 691 2.80 -22.67 -13.73
CA SER A 691 2.60 -22.46 -15.17
C SER A 691 3.07 -23.66 -15.99
N SER A 692 4.24 -24.21 -15.67
CA SER A 692 4.78 -25.39 -16.36
C SER A 692 3.90 -26.62 -16.15
N TYR A 693 3.37 -26.84 -14.95
CA TYR A 693 2.49 -27.95 -14.66
C TYR A 693 1.12 -27.85 -15.34
N CYS A 694 0.69 -26.63 -15.72
CA CYS A 694 -0.51 -26.46 -16.55
C CYS A 694 -0.43 -27.23 -17.87
N THR A 695 0.78 -27.44 -18.41
CA THR A 695 1.01 -28.27 -19.59
C THR A 695 0.45 -29.69 -19.41
N PHE A 696 0.67 -30.29 -18.24
CA PHE A 696 0.13 -31.65 -17.95
C PHE A 696 -1.38 -31.66 -17.83
N ALA A 697 -1.97 -30.66 -17.16
CA ALA A 697 -3.42 -30.56 -16.97
C ALA A 697 -4.16 -30.20 -18.28
N ASN A 698 -3.47 -29.58 -19.26
CA ASN A 698 -4.03 -29.13 -20.51
C ASN A 698 -3.60 -29.98 -21.72
N ASN A 699 -3.63 -31.28 -21.59
CA ASN A 699 -3.38 -32.24 -22.67
C ASN A 699 -2.06 -32.00 -23.43
N GLY A 700 -1.01 -31.53 -22.71
CA GLY A 700 0.29 -31.27 -23.29
C GLY A 700 0.45 -29.90 -23.95
N GLN A 701 -0.57 -29.04 -23.86
CA GLN A 701 -0.55 -27.67 -24.36
C GLN A 701 -0.13 -26.71 -23.24
N HIS A 702 0.92 -25.97 -23.43
CA HIS A 702 1.31 -24.89 -22.51
C HIS A 702 0.57 -23.62 -22.88
N GLN A 703 -0.06 -22.98 -21.89
CA GLN A 703 -0.67 -21.65 -21.95
C GLN A 703 0.18 -20.67 -21.15
N GLU A 704 0.51 -19.52 -21.70
CA GLU A 704 1.17 -18.46 -20.94
C GLU A 704 0.22 -17.89 -19.87
N PRO A 705 0.66 -17.79 -18.61
CA PRO A 705 -0.21 -17.26 -17.56
C PRO A 705 -0.48 -15.78 -17.78
N ILE A 706 -1.76 -15.39 -17.63
CA ILE A 706 -2.21 -14.01 -17.62
C ILE A 706 -3.03 -13.73 -16.37
N PHE A 707 -2.98 -12.50 -15.90
CA PHE A 707 -3.71 -12.05 -14.72
C PHE A 707 -4.52 -10.77 -14.97
N ILE A 708 -4.34 -10.13 -16.15
CA ILE A 708 -5.15 -9.01 -16.62
C ILE A 708 -5.83 -9.44 -17.93
N THR A 709 -7.12 -9.15 -18.08
CA THR A 709 -7.84 -9.36 -19.34
C THR A 709 -7.97 -8.07 -20.14
N LYS A 710 -8.28 -6.95 -19.47
CA LYS A 710 -8.37 -5.64 -20.10
C LYS A 710 -8.23 -4.50 -19.09
N ILE A 711 -7.88 -3.33 -19.58
CA ILE A 711 -7.86 -2.07 -18.84
C ILE A 711 -8.77 -1.10 -19.59
N GLU A 712 -9.72 -0.49 -18.90
CA GLU A 712 -10.62 0.55 -19.41
C GLU A 712 -10.38 1.88 -18.69
N ASP A 713 -10.67 2.97 -19.42
CA ASP A 713 -10.75 4.29 -18.81
C ASP A 713 -12.10 4.47 -18.08
N LYS A 714 -12.29 5.64 -17.45
CA LYS A 714 -13.52 5.99 -16.72
C LYS A 714 -14.78 5.99 -17.58
N ASN A 715 -14.64 6.11 -18.90
CA ASN A 715 -15.75 6.15 -19.86
C ASN A 715 -16.04 4.77 -20.47
N GLY A 716 -15.26 3.73 -20.11
CA GLY A 716 -15.40 2.38 -20.63
C GLY A 716 -14.63 2.15 -21.94
N ILE A 717 -13.74 3.07 -22.34
CA ILE A 717 -12.87 2.89 -23.51
C ILE A 717 -11.75 1.93 -23.13
N VAL A 718 -11.57 0.87 -23.93
CA VAL A 718 -10.51 -0.11 -23.71
C VAL A 718 -9.17 0.50 -24.09
N ILE A 719 -8.26 0.58 -23.09
CA ILE A 719 -6.89 1.06 -23.23
C ILE A 719 -5.98 -0.08 -23.70
N ALA A 720 -6.13 -1.25 -23.08
CA ALA A 720 -5.33 -2.44 -23.40
C ALA A 720 -6.14 -3.71 -23.18
N SER A 721 -5.88 -4.76 -23.96
CA SER A 721 -6.44 -6.09 -23.80
C SER A 721 -5.35 -7.15 -23.88
N PHE A 722 -5.55 -8.28 -23.19
CA PHE A 722 -4.55 -9.33 -23.05
C PHE A 722 -5.16 -10.70 -23.33
N THR A 723 -4.42 -11.51 -24.06
CA THR A 723 -4.76 -12.89 -24.38
C THR A 723 -3.56 -13.79 -24.13
N SER A 724 -3.81 -15.02 -23.71
CA SER A 724 -2.76 -16.02 -23.47
C SER A 724 -2.29 -16.62 -24.80
N ASN A 725 -0.98 -16.84 -24.92
CA ASN A 725 -0.37 -17.57 -26.02
C ASN A 725 -0.30 -19.05 -25.69
N SER A 726 -0.63 -19.91 -26.69
CA SER A 726 -0.61 -21.37 -26.56
C SER A 726 0.49 -21.98 -27.41
N ARG A 727 1.08 -23.09 -26.92
CA ARG A 727 2.00 -23.93 -27.71
C ARG A 727 1.93 -25.39 -27.30
N GLU A 728 2.01 -26.29 -28.26
CA GLU A 728 2.11 -27.73 -27.98
C GLU A 728 3.52 -28.07 -27.47
N VAL A 729 3.60 -28.87 -26.41
CA VAL A 729 4.83 -29.35 -25.78
C VAL A 729 4.92 -30.86 -25.83
N LEU A 730 3.83 -31.55 -25.48
CA LEU A 730 3.67 -33.00 -25.50
C LEU A 730 2.40 -33.34 -26.29
N ASN A 731 2.40 -34.48 -27.02
CA ASN A 731 1.17 -34.97 -27.59
C ASN A 731 0.25 -35.56 -26.47
N GLU A 732 -1.03 -35.78 -26.78
CA GLU A 732 -2.05 -36.27 -25.83
C GLU A 732 -1.63 -37.57 -25.15
N GLU A 733 -1.07 -38.54 -25.88
CA GLU A 733 -0.65 -39.84 -25.36
C GLU A 733 0.46 -39.69 -24.32
N LYS A 734 1.57 -39.03 -24.69
CA LYS A 734 2.73 -38.81 -23.79
C LYS A 734 2.32 -38.01 -22.55
N ASN A 735 1.45 -37.04 -22.73
CA ASN A 735 0.90 -36.25 -21.64
C ASN A 735 0.06 -37.11 -20.70
N TYR A 736 -0.79 -37.98 -21.22
CA TYR A 736 -1.61 -38.87 -20.41
C TYR A 736 -0.74 -39.86 -19.61
N ILE A 737 0.32 -40.40 -20.19
CA ILE A 737 1.32 -41.19 -19.49
C ILE A 737 1.92 -40.38 -18.31
N MET A 738 2.26 -39.13 -18.52
CA MET A 738 2.77 -38.25 -17.45
C MET A 738 1.71 -38.01 -16.36
N ILE A 739 0.43 -37.83 -16.72
CA ILE A 739 -0.66 -37.70 -15.75
C ILE A 739 -0.74 -38.97 -14.88
N LYS A 740 -0.67 -40.18 -15.46
CA LYS A 740 -0.67 -41.43 -14.72
C LYS A 740 0.50 -41.55 -13.74
N LEU A 741 1.69 -41.15 -14.16
CA LEU A 741 2.87 -41.08 -13.29
C LEU A 741 2.66 -40.13 -12.12
N LEU A 742 2.07 -38.95 -12.36
CA LEU A 742 1.78 -37.95 -11.34
C LEU A 742 0.60 -38.32 -10.45
N GLN A 743 -0.40 -39.05 -10.95
CA GLN A 743 -1.44 -39.71 -10.13
C GLN A 743 -0.84 -40.74 -9.17
N GLY A 744 0.19 -41.49 -9.59
CA GLY A 744 0.94 -42.40 -8.73
C GLY A 744 1.49 -41.74 -7.48
N VAL A 745 1.93 -40.48 -7.56
CA VAL A 745 2.39 -39.71 -6.39
C VAL A 745 1.31 -39.52 -5.34
N VAL A 746 0.07 -39.32 -5.78
CA VAL A 746 -1.10 -39.14 -4.89
C VAL A 746 -1.67 -40.48 -4.42
N ASN A 747 -1.66 -41.49 -5.28
CA ASN A 747 -2.32 -42.77 -4.97
C ASN A 747 -1.44 -43.63 -4.04
N ILE A 748 -0.15 -43.81 -4.38
CA ILE A 748 0.76 -44.73 -3.67
C ILE A 748 2.02 -44.05 -3.16
N GLY A 749 2.17 -42.73 -3.40
CA GLY A 749 3.42 -42.04 -3.14
C GLY A 749 3.37 -40.99 -2.03
N SER A 750 4.22 -40.01 -2.14
CA SER A 750 4.44 -38.99 -1.11
C SER A 750 3.25 -38.03 -0.91
N GLY A 751 2.28 -38.03 -1.85
CA GLY A 751 1.06 -37.25 -1.78
C GLY A 751 -0.18 -38.00 -1.26
N ASN A 752 -0.04 -39.26 -0.86
CA ASN A 752 -1.19 -40.13 -0.53
C ASN A 752 -2.07 -39.64 0.63
N ARG A 753 -1.56 -38.71 1.44
CA ARG A 753 -2.34 -38.03 2.49
C ARG A 753 -3.59 -37.33 1.97
N LEU A 754 -3.60 -36.92 0.73
CA LEU A 754 -4.77 -36.31 0.11
C LEU A 754 -5.96 -37.26 0.16
N GLN A 755 -5.74 -38.56 0.00
CA GLN A 755 -6.79 -39.57 0.05
C GLN A 755 -7.15 -40.00 1.49
N TRP A 756 -6.19 -40.46 2.29
CA TRP A 756 -6.53 -41.07 3.58
C TRP A 756 -6.79 -40.02 4.69
N LYS A 757 -6.06 -38.91 4.71
CA LYS A 757 -6.22 -37.86 5.73
C LYS A 757 -7.27 -36.81 5.33
N TYR A 758 -7.20 -36.31 4.08
CA TYR A 758 -8.08 -35.21 3.61
C TYR A 758 -9.33 -35.73 2.90
N LYS A 759 -9.43 -37.01 2.62
CA LYS A 759 -10.61 -37.70 2.01
C LYS A 759 -10.99 -37.18 0.63
N LEU A 760 -10.01 -36.69 -0.14
CA LEU A 760 -10.18 -36.28 -1.53
C LEU A 760 -10.11 -37.55 -2.41
N LYS A 761 -11.24 -37.93 -3.01
CA LYS A 761 -11.40 -39.21 -3.72
C LYS A 761 -11.36 -39.10 -5.25
N ASN A 762 -11.45 -37.87 -5.78
CA ASN A 762 -11.36 -37.62 -7.21
C ASN A 762 -9.96 -37.83 -7.77
N GLU A 763 -9.81 -37.92 -9.09
CA GLU A 763 -8.52 -38.01 -9.73
C GLU A 763 -7.71 -36.72 -9.49
N ILE A 764 -6.58 -36.86 -8.81
CA ILE A 764 -5.63 -35.80 -8.55
C ILE A 764 -4.25 -36.26 -9.01
N ALA A 765 -3.56 -35.43 -9.73
CA ALA A 765 -2.17 -35.62 -10.08
C ALA A 765 -1.31 -34.56 -9.39
N GLY A 766 -0.07 -34.83 -9.06
CA GLY A 766 0.77 -33.84 -8.41
C GLY A 766 2.15 -34.33 -8.02
N LYS A 767 2.94 -33.43 -7.42
CA LYS A 767 4.28 -33.76 -6.95
C LYS A 767 4.64 -32.98 -5.69
N THR A 768 5.16 -33.68 -4.70
CA THR A 768 5.80 -33.07 -3.52
C THR A 768 7.24 -32.69 -3.82
N GLY A 769 7.70 -31.60 -3.24
CA GLY A 769 9.09 -31.19 -3.23
C GLY A 769 9.57 -30.97 -1.81
N THR A 770 10.82 -31.36 -1.56
CA THR A 770 11.54 -31.08 -0.32
C THR A 770 12.98 -30.84 -0.73
N THR A 771 13.53 -29.72 -0.32
CA THR A 771 14.93 -29.39 -0.60
C THR A 771 15.86 -30.04 0.43
N GLN A 772 17.14 -30.04 0.11
CA GLN A 772 18.15 -30.48 1.08
C GLN A 772 18.01 -29.62 2.35
N ASN A 773 18.21 -30.26 3.50
CA ASN A 773 18.12 -29.60 4.80
C ASN A 773 16.73 -29.06 5.18
N HIS A 774 15.67 -29.44 4.44
CA HIS A 774 14.27 -29.10 4.77
C HIS A 774 13.95 -27.59 4.80
N THR A 775 14.63 -26.81 3.95
CA THR A 775 14.44 -25.34 3.88
C THR A 775 13.16 -24.95 3.16
N ASP A 776 12.80 -25.76 2.15
CA ASP A 776 11.64 -25.45 1.27
C ASP A 776 10.77 -26.69 1.13
N GLY A 777 9.49 -26.54 1.44
CA GLY A 777 8.45 -27.52 1.21
C GLY A 777 7.57 -27.10 0.04
N TRP A 778 7.39 -27.98 -0.95
CA TRP A 778 6.58 -27.73 -2.13
C TRP A 778 5.52 -28.78 -2.29
N PHE A 779 4.36 -28.37 -2.78
CA PHE A 779 3.39 -29.27 -3.38
C PHE A 779 2.73 -28.58 -4.58
N ILE A 780 2.77 -29.22 -5.74
CA ILE A 780 2.03 -28.79 -6.93
C ILE A 780 1.09 -29.93 -7.27
N GLY A 781 -0.21 -29.68 -7.14
CA GLY A 781 -1.27 -30.61 -7.44
C GLY A 781 -2.25 -30.03 -8.45
N PHE A 782 -2.85 -30.89 -9.25
CA PHE A 782 -3.80 -30.46 -10.26
C PHE A 782 -4.92 -31.47 -10.51
N VAL A 783 -6.01 -30.91 -10.97
CA VAL A 783 -7.17 -31.58 -11.55
C VAL A 783 -7.37 -31.05 -12.96
N PRO A 784 -8.27 -31.58 -13.79
CA PRO A 784 -8.37 -31.23 -15.22
C PRO A 784 -8.52 -29.71 -15.53
N ASN A 785 -9.08 -28.94 -14.61
CA ASN A 785 -9.38 -27.51 -14.83
C ASN A 785 -8.81 -26.57 -13.77
N LEU A 786 -7.92 -27.04 -12.90
CA LEU A 786 -7.22 -26.19 -11.94
C LEU A 786 -5.87 -26.79 -11.57
N VAL A 787 -4.82 -26.00 -11.71
CA VAL A 787 -3.47 -26.33 -11.24
C VAL A 787 -3.13 -25.37 -10.09
N THR A 788 -2.80 -25.94 -8.93
CA THR A 788 -2.44 -25.15 -7.75
C THR A 788 -1.10 -25.58 -7.20
N GLY A 789 -0.22 -24.64 -7.02
CA GLY A 789 1.06 -24.83 -6.36
C GLY A 789 1.13 -24.13 -5.02
N VAL A 790 1.80 -24.76 -4.06
CA VAL A 790 2.08 -24.19 -2.75
C VAL A 790 3.56 -24.37 -2.43
N TRP A 791 4.19 -23.30 -1.99
CA TRP A 791 5.50 -23.31 -1.37
C TRP A 791 5.36 -22.89 0.10
N THR A 792 6.18 -23.48 0.99
CA THR A 792 6.27 -23.10 2.40
C THR A 792 7.70 -23.25 2.89
N GLY A 793 8.21 -22.23 3.61
CA GLY A 793 9.54 -22.18 4.16
C GLY A 793 9.74 -20.93 5.00
N ALA A 794 10.95 -20.66 5.49
CA ALA A 794 11.26 -19.38 6.10
C ALA A 794 11.80 -18.38 5.07
N GLU A 795 11.80 -17.08 5.42
CA GLU A 795 12.44 -16.05 4.60
C GLU A 795 13.92 -16.34 4.39
N ASP A 796 14.61 -16.73 5.46
CA ASP A 796 16.02 -17.10 5.46
C ASP A 796 16.15 -18.63 5.44
N SER A 797 16.90 -19.17 4.47
CA SER A 797 17.11 -20.62 4.32
C SER A 797 17.83 -21.29 5.50
N SER A 798 18.49 -20.49 6.34
CA SER A 798 19.11 -20.97 7.59
C SER A 798 18.11 -21.24 8.71
N VAL A 799 16.86 -20.75 8.58
CA VAL A 799 15.74 -20.97 9.49
C VAL A 799 14.86 -22.08 8.93
N ARG A 800 14.79 -23.24 9.60
CA ARG A 800 14.17 -24.46 9.04
C ARG A 800 13.84 -25.49 10.10
N PHE A 801 13.01 -26.45 9.79
CA PHE A 801 12.86 -27.65 10.58
C PHE A 801 14.15 -28.49 10.52
N ARG A 802 14.50 -29.11 11.64
CA ARG A 802 15.70 -29.96 11.75
C ARG A 802 15.50 -31.38 11.26
N ASP A 803 14.25 -31.81 11.12
CA ASP A 803 13.91 -33.18 10.74
C ASP A 803 12.90 -33.24 9.59
N LEU A 804 12.89 -34.39 8.93
CA LEU A 804 12.02 -34.66 7.80
C LEU A 804 10.55 -34.76 8.20
N ASN A 805 10.25 -35.12 9.45
CA ASN A 805 8.87 -35.35 9.88
C ASN A 805 8.01 -34.06 9.79
N PHE A 806 8.61 -32.91 10.04
CA PHE A 806 7.95 -31.61 9.91
C PHE A 806 8.35 -30.88 8.63
N GLY A 807 9.61 -30.93 8.22
CA GLY A 807 10.21 -30.14 7.15
C GLY A 807 10.00 -30.67 5.72
N GLN A 808 9.17 -31.69 5.50
CA GLN A 808 8.87 -32.17 4.14
C GLN A 808 7.68 -31.46 3.52
N GLY A 809 7.67 -31.30 2.20
CA GLY A 809 6.57 -30.68 1.46
C GLY A 809 5.18 -31.29 1.72
N ALA A 810 5.14 -32.61 2.02
CA ALA A 810 3.92 -33.30 2.40
C ALA A 810 3.33 -32.83 3.75
N ASN A 811 4.13 -32.15 4.60
CA ASN A 811 3.67 -31.59 5.89
C ASN A 811 3.59 -30.05 5.86
N MET A 812 4.45 -29.40 5.08
CA MET A 812 4.50 -27.94 5.01
C MET A 812 3.50 -27.36 3.99
N ALA A 813 3.51 -27.83 2.75
CA ALA A 813 2.78 -27.24 1.63
C ALA A 813 1.49 -28.01 1.23
N LEU A 814 1.54 -29.36 1.18
CA LEU A 814 0.40 -30.19 0.77
C LEU A 814 -0.87 -29.95 1.61
N PRO A 815 -0.79 -29.74 2.94
CA PRO A 815 -1.99 -29.47 3.74
C PRO A 815 -2.74 -28.20 3.31
N ILE A 816 -2.02 -27.14 2.97
CA ILE A 816 -2.61 -25.88 2.48
C ILE A 816 -3.40 -26.17 1.20
N TRP A 817 -2.78 -26.86 0.25
CA TRP A 817 -3.43 -27.28 -0.98
C TRP A 817 -4.71 -28.13 -0.71
N ALA A 818 -4.63 -29.06 0.22
CA ALA A 818 -5.75 -29.95 0.54
C ALA A 818 -6.94 -29.20 1.16
N ILE A 819 -6.67 -28.29 2.10
CA ILE A 819 -7.71 -27.46 2.73
C ILE A 819 -8.34 -26.54 1.68
N TYR A 820 -7.53 -25.93 0.82
CA TYR A 820 -7.99 -25.09 -0.28
C TYR A 820 -8.93 -25.87 -1.21
N MET A 821 -8.52 -27.02 -1.71
CA MET A 821 -9.34 -27.81 -2.62
C MET A 821 -10.62 -28.34 -1.96
N LYS A 822 -10.61 -28.64 -0.66
CA LYS A 822 -11.85 -28.96 0.07
C LYS A 822 -12.85 -27.80 0.06
N LYS A 823 -12.38 -26.57 0.29
CA LYS A 823 -13.24 -25.37 0.23
C LYS A 823 -13.77 -25.16 -1.18
N VAL A 824 -12.89 -25.34 -2.19
CA VAL A 824 -13.25 -25.22 -3.61
C VAL A 824 -14.34 -26.21 -4.00
N TYR A 825 -14.19 -27.50 -3.66
CA TYR A 825 -15.18 -28.52 -3.99
C TYR A 825 -16.51 -28.39 -3.22
N ASN A 826 -16.49 -27.77 -2.05
CA ASN A 826 -17.70 -27.52 -1.26
C ASN A 826 -18.53 -26.33 -1.80
N ASN A 827 -18.00 -25.57 -2.75
CA ASN A 827 -18.73 -24.46 -3.38
C ASN A 827 -19.27 -24.87 -4.76
N PRO A 828 -20.57 -25.12 -4.90
CA PRO A 828 -21.15 -25.56 -6.17
C PRO A 828 -21.16 -24.48 -7.26
N GLU A 829 -20.98 -23.21 -6.90
CA GLU A 829 -20.91 -22.11 -7.88
C GLU A 829 -19.57 -22.09 -8.62
N LEU A 830 -18.55 -22.73 -8.05
CA LEU A 830 -17.29 -22.90 -8.73
C LEU A 830 -17.39 -24.12 -9.64
N THR A 831 -17.24 -23.93 -10.93
CA THR A 831 -17.25 -24.99 -11.95
C THR A 831 -15.93 -25.78 -11.96
N ILE A 832 -15.27 -25.93 -10.81
CA ILE A 832 -14.08 -26.76 -10.68
C ILE A 832 -14.51 -28.21 -10.55
N SER A 833 -14.22 -28.94 -11.60
CA SER A 833 -14.69 -30.27 -11.84
C SER A 833 -13.93 -31.30 -10.98
N SER A 834 -14.68 -32.27 -10.42
CA SER A 834 -14.14 -33.52 -9.90
C SER A 834 -14.05 -34.61 -10.99
N GLU A 835 -14.20 -34.24 -12.27
CA GLU A 835 -14.13 -35.15 -13.41
C GLU A 835 -12.73 -35.79 -13.54
N ASN A 836 -12.71 -36.93 -14.22
CA ASN A 836 -11.48 -37.62 -14.52
C ASN A 836 -10.69 -36.93 -15.64
N PHE A 837 -9.38 -37.15 -15.69
CA PHE A 837 -8.57 -36.70 -16.80
C PHE A 837 -8.97 -37.38 -18.11
N SER A 838 -9.05 -36.62 -19.20
CA SER A 838 -9.48 -37.14 -20.50
C SER A 838 -8.51 -38.19 -21.03
N TYR A 839 -9.06 -39.35 -21.40
CA TYR A 839 -8.31 -40.41 -22.06
C TYR A 839 -8.00 -39.99 -23.52
N PRO A 840 -6.78 -40.24 -24.04
CA PRO A 840 -6.44 -39.87 -25.43
C PRO A 840 -7.35 -40.58 -26.46
N LYS A 841 -7.83 -39.80 -27.42
CA LYS A 841 -8.76 -40.29 -28.46
C LYS A 841 -8.18 -41.43 -29.28
N LYS A 842 -6.87 -41.46 -29.51
CA LYS A 842 -6.14 -42.48 -30.27
C LYS A 842 -5.69 -43.67 -29.43
N GLY A 843 -6.05 -43.70 -28.13
CA GLY A 843 -5.54 -44.69 -27.20
C GLY A 843 -4.13 -44.40 -26.72
N VAL A 844 -3.57 -45.30 -25.94
CA VAL A 844 -2.20 -45.27 -25.41
C VAL A 844 -1.47 -46.54 -25.88
N SER A 845 -0.32 -46.38 -26.48
CA SER A 845 0.42 -47.49 -27.11
C SER A 845 1.27 -48.33 -26.13
N VAL A 846 1.34 -47.91 -24.87
CA VAL A 846 2.12 -48.56 -23.80
C VAL A 846 1.20 -49.06 -22.67
N ASP A 847 1.63 -50.08 -21.97
CA ASP A 847 0.88 -50.60 -20.81
C ASP A 847 0.93 -49.60 -19.65
N LEU A 848 -0.28 -49.35 -19.07
CA LEU A 848 -0.44 -48.42 -17.94
C LEU A 848 -0.74 -49.19 -16.63
N ASP A 849 -1.03 -50.48 -16.69
CA ASP A 849 -1.35 -51.34 -15.56
C ASP A 849 -0.16 -52.13 -15.10
N CYS A 850 0.58 -51.63 -14.14
CA CYS A 850 1.80 -52.22 -13.68
C CYS A 850 1.62 -53.45 -12.78
N ASP A 851 0.42 -53.71 -12.28
CA ASP A 851 0.17 -54.83 -11.38
C ASP A 851 0.08 -56.16 -12.16
N LYS A 852 -0.48 -56.14 -13.37
CA LYS A 852 -0.50 -57.32 -14.26
C LYS A 852 0.87 -57.81 -14.65
N ASN A 853 1.81 -56.88 -14.87
CA ASN A 853 3.19 -57.23 -15.26
C ASN A 853 4.01 -57.85 -14.10
N ASN A 854 3.67 -57.53 -12.84
CA ASN A 854 4.30 -58.15 -11.68
C ASN A 854 3.85 -59.60 -11.45
N GLN A 855 2.65 -59.98 -11.88
CA GLN A 855 2.21 -61.35 -11.82
C GLN A 855 2.87 -62.21 -12.88
N ILE A 856 3.00 -61.69 -14.12
CA ILE A 856 3.68 -62.43 -15.23
C ILE A 856 5.16 -62.65 -14.94
N ASN A 857 5.89 -61.69 -14.37
CA ASN A 857 7.29 -61.87 -14.01
C ASN A 857 7.55 -62.78 -12.81
N ASN A 858 6.57 -62.92 -11.89
CA ASN A 858 6.69 -63.88 -10.80
C ASN A 858 6.36 -65.32 -11.25
N ASP A 859 5.58 -65.46 -12.31
CA ASP A 859 5.27 -66.76 -12.91
C ASP A 859 6.44 -67.23 -13.83
N GLU A 860 7.23 -66.36 -14.41
CA GLU A 860 8.42 -66.71 -15.19
C GLU A 860 9.67 -66.95 -14.31
N GLU A 861 9.80 -66.39 -13.09
CA GLU A 861 10.88 -66.72 -12.14
C GLU A 861 10.60 -68.01 -11.33
N GLY A 862 9.43 -68.63 -11.55
CA GLY A 862 9.02 -69.89 -10.92
C GLY A 862 9.35 -71.17 -11.71
N PHE A 863 10.01 -71.04 -12.87
CA PHE A 863 10.49 -72.15 -13.70
C PHE A 863 11.96 -72.00 -14.00
N ASP A 864 12.83 -72.24 -12.99
CA ASP A 864 14.21 -72.69 -13.17
C ASP A 864 14.70 -73.41 -11.88
#